data_e2ef1e892bae2c74c6495d1d78c234d2
#
_entry.id   e2ef1e892bae2c74c6495d1d78c234d2
#
_cell.length_a   1.000
_cell.length_b   1.000
_cell.length_c   1.000
_cell.angle_alpha   90.00
_cell.angle_beta   90.00
_cell.angle_gamma   90.00
#
_symmetry.space_group_name_H-M   'P 1'
#
loop_
_entity.id
_entity.type
_entity.pdbx_description
1 polymer ?
#
loop_
_entity_poly.entity_id
_entity_poly.type
_entity_poly.pdbx_seq_one_letter_code
_entity_poly.pdbx_strand_id
1 'polypeptide(L)'
;MTSKLDIAVMLSVMLVLICSPITAIAAPKKVSPSNQMDRIVNDWMIQDHGKDTGKCFTSSAGCDIEAKMVAKVLTEATDAKMKRQLESLVAGKSPGNDPRWKKLYTSACEVRRAKRLKSLLAVTKRFVFTKHYNMGASHYAYTEGLSDAQAERHFIPGSALCILDMDGSYGKITTLIDDPKGVIRDPDVSYDGKRLLFSWKKSDREDDYHLYEMDLDTKKIRQLTSGLGHADYEGVYLPNGNIMFSSTRCVQIVDCWWTEVSNLYICDKDGKLMRRVGFDQVHTNYPQVLADGRVIYTRWDYNDRGQLYPQPLFQMNIDGTAQTECYGNNSWFPTTIGHARGIPGSDKIIAIATGHHCIQTGSLIVIDVKKGRQETEGVTLVAPLVEDKKDRRYRRVDGYTGFNGHFVYPYALNEKEYIAGYSAYQTRRRSKNGFGIYYVREDAARELLVDDPEISCNQPVLLMARKVPPVRPSVVDYTKKTGTYYVQDVYFGPGLKGVERGLAKKLRVVVLEFRAAGVHSNGNGGPAGGALVSTPVSIRNGSWDVKKVIGEAKIHSDGSAFFQAPARVPLYFQIVDTNGYVIQSMRSWSTLMPGENFSCLGCHEDKNAASPPTRTTLAMRAGPKPLTDFYGPPRGFSFPKEIQPILNKHCIKCHMDRSKTPKQPPRRSRRPVSKLNLSKAKPILPKCSKWKYTTAKPKSDWAKPEFDDSKWKLGTAGFGTKGTPGGKHNTDWRTSDIWMRTTFDLAGCGKNSFQFVVSHDEDVKIYINGVPVASANGFVTDYRVLKLSDTALALLKAGKNTIAVQCHQTSGGQYIDVALYDMKPGKTVAPKPKPKVVVAKPVEKGDPKIKKAFSLLSDIHSTGGGRKWSDAYIAFTCNGRPNEVVNWLNAQSIPPMLPPYFKGSAKSKLMTMLKAGHNKTKLSTEELDKIACWIDLLVPYCGDYMEANAWGEKGEAKYRHFQKKRDDMEAIELKNIKILADRK
;
A
#
# COMPACT_ATOMS: atom_id res chain seq x y z
N MET A 1 55.67 6.39 3.29
CA MET A 1 55.45 7.72 3.92
C MET A 1 54.42 8.46 3.08
N THR A 2 53.17 8.24 3.36
CA THR A 2 51.97 8.99 2.90
C THR A 2 50.80 8.29 3.57
N SER A 3 50.00 8.81 4.29
CA SER A 3 49.87 9.98 5.15
C SER A 3 48.76 9.64 6.16
N LYS A 4 49.06 9.75 7.41
CA LYS A 4 48.13 9.62 8.53
C LYS A 4 47.06 10.73 8.59
N LEU A 5 46.94 11.56 7.57
CA LEU A 5 46.09 12.75 7.58
C LEU A 5 44.67 12.48 7.01
N ASP A 6 44.52 11.48 6.14
CA ASP A 6 43.20 11.23 5.49
C ASP A 6 42.26 10.37 6.34
N ILE A 7 42.80 9.69 7.35
CA ILE A 7 41.96 8.87 8.27
C ILE A 7 41.32 9.75 9.35
N ALA A 8 41.95 10.86 9.72
CA ALA A 8 41.41 11.77 10.73
C ALA A 8 40.21 12.59 10.21
N VAL A 9 40.20 12.93 8.92
CA VAL A 9 39.09 13.69 8.31
C VAL A 9 37.87 12.80 8.03
N MET A 10 38.06 11.53 7.69
CA MET A 10 36.96 10.57 7.55
C MET A 10 36.33 10.16 8.90
N LEU A 11 37.15 10.08 9.94
CA LEU A 11 36.62 9.81 11.30
C LEU A 11 35.90 11.03 11.90
N SER A 12 36.27 12.26 11.55
CA SER A 12 35.59 13.46 12.03
C SER A 12 34.26 13.70 11.34
N VAL A 13 34.08 13.29 10.08
CA VAL A 13 32.78 13.36 9.38
C VAL A 13 31.84 12.20 9.79
N MET A 14 32.37 11.08 10.21
CA MET A 14 31.59 9.98 10.77
C MET A 14 31.18 10.21 12.24
N LEU A 15 31.93 10.99 13.01
CA LEU A 15 31.62 11.30 14.42
C LEU A 15 30.56 12.41 14.57
N VAL A 16 30.40 13.29 13.58
CA VAL A 16 29.37 14.36 13.63
C VAL A 16 27.94 13.84 13.24
N LEU A 17 27.82 12.66 12.65
CA LEU A 17 26.53 12.03 12.34
C LEU A 17 26.04 11.05 13.43
N ILE A 18 26.82 10.79 14.48
CA ILE A 18 26.47 9.85 15.56
C ILE A 18 26.23 10.56 16.92
N CYS A 19 26.54 11.84 17.04
CA CYS A 19 26.25 12.64 18.24
C CYS A 19 25.07 13.60 18.03
N SER A 20 23.89 13.07 17.70
CA SER A 20 22.68 13.68 18.25
C SER A 20 22.65 13.29 19.74
N PRO A 21 22.50 14.24 20.67
CA PRO A 21 22.41 13.89 22.08
C PRO A 21 21.26 12.92 22.23
N ILE A 22 21.58 11.70 22.64
CA ILE A 22 20.61 10.83 23.29
C ILE A 22 20.17 11.64 24.51
N THR A 23 19.10 12.42 24.37
CA THR A 23 18.36 12.90 25.51
C THR A 23 18.07 11.65 26.33
N ALA A 24 18.74 11.52 27.46
CA ALA A 24 18.44 10.49 28.42
C ALA A 24 16.92 10.52 28.63
N ILE A 25 16.24 9.52 28.06
CA ILE A 25 14.83 9.29 28.37
C ILE A 25 14.87 9.00 29.85
N ALA A 26 14.34 9.91 30.66
CA ALA A 26 14.15 9.72 32.08
C ALA A 26 13.58 8.31 32.26
N ALA A 27 14.23 7.51 33.08
CA ALA A 27 13.76 6.18 33.43
C ALA A 27 12.26 6.29 33.71
N PRO A 28 11.41 5.47 33.11
CA PRO A 28 9.98 5.54 33.35
C PRO A 28 9.82 5.45 34.87
N LYS A 29 9.11 6.43 35.45
CA LYS A 29 8.65 6.32 36.83
C LYS A 29 8.05 4.93 36.95
N LYS A 30 8.56 4.10 37.88
CA LYS A 30 7.94 2.83 38.27
C LYS A 30 6.48 3.13 38.63
N VAL A 31 5.61 2.99 37.64
CA VAL A 31 4.18 2.89 37.86
C VAL A 31 4.06 1.55 38.55
N SER A 32 3.60 1.54 39.80
CA SER A 32 3.26 0.30 40.52
C SER A 32 2.38 -0.52 39.59
N PRO A 33 2.56 -1.84 39.44
CA PRO A 33 1.76 -2.67 38.54
C PRO A 33 0.29 -2.47 38.94
N SER A 34 -0.47 -1.74 38.12
CA SER A 34 -1.90 -1.62 38.32
C SER A 34 -2.48 -3.03 38.25
N ASN A 35 -3.28 -3.39 39.24
CA ASN A 35 -3.97 -4.67 39.26
C ASN A 35 -4.72 -4.86 37.91
N GLN A 36 -4.77 -6.08 37.40
CA GLN A 36 -5.51 -6.41 36.17
C GLN A 36 -6.95 -5.88 36.21
N MET A 37 -7.58 -5.91 37.36
CA MET A 37 -8.93 -5.40 37.53
C MET A 37 -9.02 -3.88 37.30
N ASP A 38 -8.04 -3.11 37.71
CA ASP A 38 -8.02 -1.66 37.46
C ASP A 38 -7.93 -1.35 35.97
N ARG A 39 -7.21 -2.15 35.21
CA ARG A 39 -7.13 -2.00 33.75
C ARG A 39 -8.44 -2.36 33.08
N ILE A 40 -9.10 -3.42 33.50
CA ILE A 40 -10.44 -3.81 33.01
C ILE A 40 -11.46 -2.70 33.32
N VAL A 41 -11.47 -2.17 34.53
CA VAL A 41 -12.38 -1.06 34.92
C VAL A 41 -12.09 0.18 34.09
N ASN A 42 -10.83 0.50 33.85
CA ASN A 42 -10.46 1.62 33.00
C ASN A 42 -10.93 1.43 31.54
N ASP A 43 -10.84 0.22 30.97
CA ASP A 43 -11.38 -0.06 29.65
C ASP A 43 -12.90 0.06 29.59
N TRP A 44 -13.62 -0.38 30.63
CA TRP A 44 -15.05 -0.14 30.72
C TRP A 44 -15.39 1.35 30.75
N MET A 45 -14.65 2.16 31.53
CA MET A 45 -14.83 3.62 31.53
C MET A 45 -14.57 4.24 30.15
N ILE A 46 -13.55 3.76 29.44
CA ILE A 46 -13.27 4.21 28.05
C ILE A 46 -14.46 3.88 27.14
N GLN A 47 -15.09 2.72 27.27
CA GLN A 47 -16.26 2.35 26.45
C GLN A 47 -17.50 3.17 26.81
N ASP A 48 -17.72 3.46 28.10
CA ASP A 48 -18.97 4.03 28.57
C ASP A 48 -18.96 5.56 28.61
N HIS A 49 -17.81 6.16 28.88
CA HIS A 49 -17.62 7.62 28.96
C HIS A 49 -16.73 8.19 27.84
N GLY A 50 -15.71 7.45 27.43
CA GLY A 50 -14.69 7.92 26.46
C GLY A 50 -13.30 8.00 27.07
N LYS A 51 -12.32 8.49 26.31
CA LYS A 51 -10.89 8.44 26.67
C LYS A 51 -10.49 9.29 27.87
N ASP A 52 -11.30 10.28 28.25
CA ASP A 52 -11.03 11.16 29.40
C ASP A 52 -11.56 10.57 30.72
N THR A 53 -11.05 9.39 31.07
CA THR A 53 -11.49 8.64 32.26
C THR A 53 -11.08 9.30 33.59
N GLY A 54 -10.15 10.25 33.56
CA GLY A 54 -9.74 11.01 34.75
C GLY A 54 -10.84 11.88 35.38
N LYS A 55 -11.95 12.10 34.66
CA LYS A 55 -13.12 12.81 35.16
C LYS A 55 -14.12 11.91 35.88
N CYS A 56 -14.03 10.61 35.72
CA CYS A 56 -14.95 9.67 36.33
C CYS A 56 -14.65 9.51 37.80
N PHE A 57 -15.69 9.55 38.64
CA PHE A 57 -15.64 9.37 40.10
C PHE A 57 -14.78 10.40 40.86
N THR A 58 -14.67 11.63 40.31
CA THR A 58 -13.83 12.70 40.88
C THR A 58 -14.59 13.97 41.26
N SER A 59 -15.79 14.18 40.75
CA SER A 59 -16.58 15.40 41.00
C SER A 59 -17.13 15.45 42.40
N SER A 60 -16.88 16.53 43.12
CA SER A 60 -17.49 16.83 44.43
C SER A 60 -18.82 17.59 44.33
N ALA A 61 -19.19 18.07 43.13
CA ALA A 61 -20.35 18.96 42.95
C ALA A 61 -21.55 18.30 42.25
N GLY A 62 -21.36 17.23 41.48
CA GLY A 62 -22.43 16.57 40.74
C GLY A 62 -22.07 15.15 40.34
N CYS A 63 -23.02 14.38 39.80
CA CYS A 63 -22.88 12.97 39.45
C CYS A 63 -23.34 12.65 38.02
N ASP A 64 -23.42 13.63 37.11
CA ASP A 64 -23.97 13.45 35.76
C ASP A 64 -23.20 12.40 34.95
N ILE A 65 -21.89 12.35 35.11
CA ILE A 65 -21.01 11.38 34.40
C ILE A 65 -21.32 9.97 34.93
N GLU A 66 -21.30 9.79 36.26
CA GLU A 66 -21.50 8.53 36.95
C GLU A 66 -22.90 7.96 36.70
N ALA A 67 -23.92 8.83 36.79
CA ALA A 67 -25.29 8.45 36.56
C ALA A 67 -25.50 7.97 35.09
N LYS A 68 -24.96 8.68 34.12
CA LYS A 68 -25.01 8.28 32.68
C LYS A 68 -24.27 6.97 32.45
N MET A 69 -23.07 6.79 33.00
CA MET A 69 -22.29 5.58 32.87
C MET A 69 -23.03 4.36 33.46
N VAL A 70 -23.53 4.46 34.68
CA VAL A 70 -24.27 3.38 35.34
C VAL A 70 -25.56 3.07 34.58
N ALA A 71 -26.33 4.10 34.19
CA ALA A 71 -27.56 3.92 33.43
C ALA A 71 -27.29 3.17 32.10
N LYS A 72 -26.24 3.56 31.38
CA LYS A 72 -25.81 2.88 30.14
C LYS A 72 -25.47 1.41 30.37
N VAL A 73 -24.71 1.09 31.41
CA VAL A 73 -24.37 -0.30 31.73
C VAL A 73 -25.60 -1.12 32.10
N LEU A 74 -26.54 -0.54 32.82
CA LEU A 74 -27.77 -1.21 33.27
C LEU A 74 -28.74 -1.50 32.12
N THR A 75 -28.58 -0.90 30.94
CA THR A 75 -29.36 -1.32 29.76
C THR A 75 -29.06 -2.77 29.35
N GLU A 76 -27.81 -3.21 29.57
CA GLU A 76 -27.39 -4.59 29.28
C GLU A 76 -27.43 -5.49 30.52
N ALA A 77 -26.99 -4.99 31.67
CA ALA A 77 -26.94 -5.77 32.91
C ALA A 77 -28.31 -6.13 33.47
N THR A 78 -29.35 -5.32 33.24
CA THR A 78 -30.77 -5.57 33.58
C THR A 78 -31.05 -6.02 35.02
N ASP A 79 -30.38 -5.43 36.00
CA ASP A 79 -30.52 -5.76 37.45
C ASP A 79 -31.45 -4.74 38.15
N ALA A 80 -32.59 -5.21 38.68
CA ALA A 80 -33.58 -4.35 39.32
C ALA A 80 -33.09 -3.75 40.65
N LYS A 81 -32.22 -4.44 41.38
CA LYS A 81 -31.63 -3.93 42.65
C LYS A 81 -30.65 -2.80 42.32
N MET A 82 -29.81 -2.96 41.34
CA MET A 82 -28.86 -1.94 40.88
C MET A 82 -29.57 -0.71 40.28
N LYS A 83 -30.72 -0.89 39.60
CA LYS A 83 -31.56 0.25 39.17
C LYS A 83 -32.07 1.08 40.34
N ARG A 84 -32.60 0.43 41.35
CA ARG A 84 -33.04 1.13 42.59
C ARG A 84 -31.89 1.85 43.28
N GLN A 85 -30.68 1.26 43.30
CA GLN A 85 -29.50 1.92 43.84
C GLN A 85 -29.09 3.17 43.03
N LEU A 86 -29.17 3.11 41.68
CA LEU A 86 -28.97 4.26 40.80
C LEU A 86 -29.96 5.37 41.14
N GLU A 87 -31.27 5.05 41.17
CA GLU A 87 -32.35 5.99 41.52
C GLU A 87 -32.13 6.66 42.87
N SER A 88 -31.74 5.88 43.87
CA SER A 88 -31.43 6.37 45.24
C SER A 88 -30.23 7.33 45.24
N LEU A 89 -29.15 7.04 44.53
CA LEU A 89 -27.97 7.90 44.45
C LEU A 89 -28.26 9.22 43.74
N VAL A 90 -29.06 9.16 42.67
CA VAL A 90 -29.49 10.36 41.91
C VAL A 90 -30.43 11.21 42.75
N ALA A 91 -31.48 10.61 43.38
CA ALA A 91 -32.44 11.33 44.22
C ALA A 91 -31.76 11.97 45.45
N GLY A 92 -30.78 11.27 46.03
CA GLY A 92 -29.96 11.76 47.13
C GLY A 92 -28.92 12.80 46.74
N LYS A 93 -28.83 13.19 45.45
CA LYS A 93 -27.80 14.13 44.89
C LYS A 93 -26.38 13.75 45.37
N SER A 94 -26.07 12.48 45.41
CA SER A 94 -24.74 12.00 45.87
C SER A 94 -23.67 12.50 44.88
N PRO A 95 -22.60 13.18 45.30
CA PRO A 95 -21.57 13.71 44.41
C PRO A 95 -20.83 12.57 43.67
N GLY A 96 -20.29 12.85 42.52
CA GLY A 96 -19.63 11.83 41.68
C GLY A 96 -18.45 11.14 42.32
N ASN A 97 -17.76 11.79 43.24
CA ASN A 97 -16.68 11.19 44.07
C ASN A 97 -17.16 10.31 45.23
N ASP A 98 -18.47 10.15 45.43
CA ASP A 98 -19.01 9.22 46.46
C ASP A 98 -18.62 7.78 46.09
N PRO A 99 -17.94 7.01 46.96
CA PRO A 99 -17.47 5.66 46.64
C PRO A 99 -18.54 4.67 46.17
N ARG A 100 -19.81 4.93 46.53
CA ARG A 100 -20.95 4.11 46.11
C ARG A 100 -21.16 4.10 44.61
N TRP A 101 -20.84 5.20 43.91
CA TRP A 101 -20.91 5.28 42.45
C TRP A 101 -19.94 4.30 41.79
N LYS A 102 -18.67 4.31 42.17
CA LYS A 102 -17.66 3.40 41.62
C LYS A 102 -18.01 1.94 41.92
N LYS A 103 -18.49 1.66 43.16
CA LYS A 103 -18.92 0.30 43.54
C LYS A 103 -20.10 -0.16 42.66
N LEU A 104 -21.13 0.66 42.53
CA LEU A 104 -22.31 0.32 41.73
C LEU A 104 -21.94 0.13 40.26
N TYR A 105 -21.13 1.04 39.70
CA TYR A 105 -20.65 0.95 38.31
C TYR A 105 -19.87 -0.35 38.05
N THR A 106 -18.88 -0.64 38.91
CA THR A 106 -18.06 -1.86 38.79
C THR A 106 -18.92 -3.12 38.87
N SER A 107 -19.81 -3.21 39.86
CA SER A 107 -20.69 -4.38 40.01
C SER A 107 -21.65 -4.54 38.81
N ALA A 108 -22.18 -3.45 38.25
CA ALA A 108 -23.01 -3.50 37.05
C ALA A 108 -22.19 -3.94 35.79
N CYS A 109 -20.95 -3.49 35.66
CA CYS A 109 -20.04 -3.92 34.62
C CYS A 109 -19.68 -5.41 34.75
N GLU A 110 -19.52 -5.95 35.96
CA GLU A 110 -19.27 -7.39 36.17
C GLU A 110 -20.43 -8.25 35.68
N VAL A 111 -21.66 -7.83 35.97
CA VAL A 111 -22.89 -8.51 35.46
C VAL A 111 -22.95 -8.43 33.96
N ARG A 112 -22.68 -7.25 33.37
CA ARG A 112 -22.59 -7.05 31.91
C ARG A 112 -21.53 -7.95 31.28
N ARG A 113 -20.34 -8.01 31.90
CA ARG A 113 -19.22 -8.84 31.44
C ARG A 113 -19.58 -10.32 31.44
N ALA A 114 -20.13 -10.83 32.49
CA ALA A 114 -20.56 -12.23 32.62
C ALA A 114 -21.60 -12.56 31.52
N LYS A 115 -22.55 -11.65 31.25
CA LYS A 115 -23.55 -11.81 30.20
C LYS A 115 -22.91 -11.81 28.79
N ARG A 116 -22.00 -10.87 28.54
CA ARG A 116 -21.30 -10.76 27.24
C ARG A 116 -20.42 -11.97 26.93
N LEU A 117 -19.71 -12.49 27.93
CA LEU A 117 -18.80 -13.62 27.75
C LEU A 117 -19.49 -15.00 27.74
N LYS A 118 -20.78 -15.07 28.00
CA LYS A 118 -21.51 -16.35 28.09
C LYS A 118 -21.39 -17.21 26.83
N SER A 119 -21.53 -16.62 25.64
CA SER A 119 -21.39 -17.33 24.36
C SER A 119 -19.95 -17.77 24.10
N LEU A 120 -18.96 -16.91 24.37
CA LEU A 120 -17.56 -17.26 24.27
C LEU A 120 -17.23 -18.50 25.10
N LEU A 121 -17.62 -18.48 26.37
CA LEU A 121 -17.32 -19.56 27.33
C LEU A 121 -18.05 -20.88 27.02
N ALA A 122 -19.12 -20.81 26.24
CA ALA A 122 -19.81 -21.99 25.70
C ALA A 122 -19.03 -22.63 24.51
N VAL A 123 -18.25 -21.85 23.76
CA VAL A 123 -17.43 -22.33 22.65
C VAL A 123 -16.11 -22.87 23.17
N THR A 124 -15.39 -22.09 23.96
CA THR A 124 -14.11 -22.49 24.55
C THR A 124 -13.77 -21.65 25.77
N LYS A 125 -13.01 -22.25 26.67
CA LYS A 125 -12.41 -21.56 27.82
C LYS A 125 -10.89 -21.36 27.65
N ARG A 126 -10.30 -21.83 26.57
CA ARG A 126 -8.84 -21.86 26.41
C ARG A 126 -8.40 -21.21 25.11
N PHE A 127 -7.40 -20.36 25.22
CA PHE A 127 -6.83 -19.61 24.08
C PHE A 127 -5.31 -19.68 24.14
N VAL A 128 -4.69 -19.90 22.99
CA VAL A 128 -3.25 -19.66 22.83
C VAL A 128 -3.07 -18.21 22.36
N PHE A 129 -2.04 -17.55 22.82
CA PHE A 129 -1.67 -16.21 22.37
C PHE A 129 -0.17 -15.98 22.54
N THR A 130 0.35 -14.96 21.85
CA THR A 130 1.74 -14.55 21.98
C THR A 130 1.87 -13.23 22.73
N LYS A 131 2.98 -13.09 23.44
CA LYS A 131 3.45 -11.79 23.94
C LYS A 131 4.72 -11.43 23.19
N HIS A 132 4.77 -10.26 22.58
CA HIS A 132 5.98 -9.71 22.00
C HIS A 132 5.90 -8.20 21.89
N TYR A 133 7.03 -7.54 21.85
CA TYR A 133 7.08 -6.10 21.63
C TYR A 133 6.65 -5.76 20.19
N ASN A 134 6.35 -4.48 19.96
CA ASN A 134 5.98 -4.02 18.62
C ASN A 134 7.16 -4.23 17.67
N MET A 135 6.97 -5.08 16.67
CA MET A 135 7.97 -5.41 15.66
C MET A 135 8.16 -4.31 14.60
N GLY A 136 7.59 -3.13 14.80
CA GLY A 136 7.74 -2.00 13.88
C GLY A 136 7.10 -2.24 12.52
N ALA A 137 6.06 -3.07 12.46
CA ALA A 137 5.33 -3.38 11.25
C ALA A 137 4.98 -2.13 10.44
N SER A 138 5.01 -2.28 9.14
CA SER A 138 4.58 -1.28 8.18
C SER A 138 3.70 -1.97 7.14
N HIS A 139 3.41 -1.28 6.04
CA HIS A 139 2.76 -1.90 4.89
C HIS A 139 3.58 -3.05 4.25
N TYR A 140 4.81 -3.25 4.66
CA TYR A 140 5.64 -4.42 4.32
C TYR A 140 5.34 -5.64 5.20
N ALA A 141 4.25 -5.64 5.94
CA ALA A 141 3.95 -6.64 6.96
C ALA A 141 5.06 -6.73 8.05
N TYR A 142 5.14 -7.86 8.72
CA TYR A 142 6.17 -8.12 9.73
C TYR A 142 7.33 -8.91 9.13
N THR A 143 7.57 -8.79 7.84
CA THR A 143 8.70 -9.44 7.21
C THR A 143 9.99 -8.86 7.78
N GLU A 144 10.79 -9.73 8.32
CA GLU A 144 12.19 -9.48 8.52
C GLU A 144 12.78 -9.36 7.12
N GLY A 145 13.18 -8.22 6.73
CA GLY A 145 13.40 -7.97 5.34
C GLY A 145 14.62 -8.58 4.74
N LEU A 146 15.32 -9.56 5.31
CA LEU A 146 16.49 -10.01 4.67
C LEU A 146 16.98 -11.39 4.90
N SER A 147 17.54 -11.76 3.84
CA SER A 147 18.40 -12.87 3.64
C SER A 147 19.63 -12.96 4.52
N ASP A 148 19.92 -11.99 5.31
CA ASP A 148 21.00 -12.00 6.30
C ASP A 148 20.47 -11.38 7.58
N ALA A 149 20.15 -12.22 8.58
CA ALA A 149 19.62 -11.81 9.88
C ALA A 149 20.37 -10.64 10.54
N GLN A 150 21.63 -10.46 10.19
CA GLN A 150 22.50 -9.44 10.73
C GLN A 150 22.26 -8.04 10.15
N ALA A 151 21.56 -7.94 9.03
CA ALA A 151 21.59 -6.74 8.21
C ALA A 151 20.34 -5.91 8.34
N GLU A 152 19.27 -6.41 9.00
CA GLU A 152 18.00 -5.77 8.92
C GLU A 152 17.16 -5.77 10.18
N ARG A 153 16.02 -5.18 10.02
CA ARG A 153 14.95 -4.99 11.01
C ARG A 153 15.12 -5.76 12.30
N HIS A 154 15.83 -5.12 13.23
CA HIS A 154 15.97 -5.66 14.56
C HIS A 154 14.70 -5.47 15.36
N PHE A 155 14.32 -6.49 16.09
CA PHE A 155 13.23 -6.46 17.05
C PHE A 155 13.74 -6.13 18.46
N ILE A 156 12.84 -5.76 19.34
CA ILE A 156 13.13 -5.68 20.77
C ILE A 156 13.03 -7.10 21.32
N PRO A 157 14.12 -7.70 21.82
CA PRO A 157 14.10 -9.04 22.37
C PRO A 157 13.12 -9.19 23.54
N GLY A 158 12.53 -10.35 23.65
CA GLY A 158 11.59 -10.72 24.68
C GLY A 158 10.23 -11.09 24.12
N SER A 159 9.83 -12.33 24.34
CA SER A 159 8.55 -12.84 23.90
C SER A 159 8.11 -14.04 24.74
N ALA A 160 6.82 -14.35 24.70
CA ALA A 160 6.30 -15.56 25.31
C ALA A 160 5.17 -16.17 24.46
N LEU A 161 5.06 -17.47 24.51
CA LEU A 161 3.91 -18.25 24.04
C LEU A 161 3.09 -18.66 25.25
N CYS A 162 1.83 -18.27 25.29
CA CYS A 162 0.99 -18.39 26.47
C CYS A 162 -0.35 -19.07 26.18
N ILE A 163 -0.93 -19.66 27.23
CA ILE A 163 -2.33 -20.08 27.26
C ILE A 163 -3.07 -19.18 28.24
N LEU A 164 -4.24 -18.72 27.84
CA LEU A 164 -5.25 -18.13 28.74
C LEU A 164 -6.30 -19.20 29.03
N ASP A 165 -6.44 -19.61 30.30
CA ASP A 165 -7.49 -20.49 30.79
C ASP A 165 -8.54 -19.65 31.51
N MET A 166 -9.77 -19.57 30.95
CA MET A 166 -10.86 -18.79 31.50
C MET A 166 -11.58 -19.56 32.63
N ASP A 167 -11.64 -18.93 33.81
CA ASP A 167 -12.45 -19.37 34.94
C ASP A 167 -13.56 -18.32 35.19
N GLY A 168 -14.78 -18.63 34.74
CA GLY A 168 -15.85 -17.63 34.67
C GLY A 168 -15.50 -16.44 33.79
N SER A 169 -15.66 -15.23 34.31
CA SER A 169 -15.40 -13.99 33.58
C SER A 169 -13.91 -13.58 33.51
N TYR A 170 -13.03 -14.29 34.16
CA TYR A 170 -11.61 -13.98 34.28
C TYR A 170 -10.76 -15.16 33.85
N GLY A 171 -9.51 -14.90 33.55
CA GLY A 171 -8.61 -15.94 33.06
C GLY A 171 -7.27 -15.96 33.78
N LYS A 172 -6.68 -17.16 33.84
CA LYS A 172 -5.33 -17.41 34.34
C LYS A 172 -4.38 -17.64 33.16
N ILE A 173 -3.25 -16.96 33.18
CA ILE A 173 -2.21 -17.12 32.16
C ILE A 173 -1.26 -18.25 32.57
N THR A 174 -1.00 -19.17 31.63
CA THR A 174 0.06 -20.18 31.73
C THR A 174 1.06 -19.92 30.60
N THR A 175 2.31 -19.64 30.92
CA THR A 175 3.39 -19.48 29.96
C THR A 175 3.91 -20.85 29.54
N LEU A 176 3.87 -21.12 28.22
CA LEU A 176 4.40 -22.34 27.62
C LEU A 176 5.89 -22.21 27.27
N ILE A 177 6.26 -21.08 26.71
CA ILE A 177 7.64 -20.71 26.37
C ILE A 177 7.82 -19.26 26.80
N ASP A 178 8.92 -18.99 27.49
CA ASP A 178 9.40 -17.65 27.83
C ASP A 178 10.78 -17.48 27.17
N ASP A 179 10.88 -16.56 26.23
CA ASP A 179 12.13 -16.30 25.53
C ASP A 179 12.52 -14.82 25.66
N PRO A 180 13.44 -14.50 26.56
CA PRO A 180 13.89 -13.14 26.77
C PRO A 180 14.80 -12.59 25.62
N LYS A 181 15.24 -13.45 24.70
CA LYS A 181 16.19 -13.10 23.62
C LYS A 181 15.56 -13.07 22.24
N GLY A 182 14.53 -13.85 22.01
CA GLY A 182 13.92 -14.04 20.71
C GLY A 182 12.51 -13.45 20.59
N VAL A 183 11.87 -13.78 19.48
CA VAL A 183 10.47 -13.46 19.20
C VAL A 183 9.72 -14.71 18.74
N ILE A 184 8.59 -14.98 19.37
CA ILE A 184 7.64 -16.05 19.03
C ILE A 184 6.38 -15.40 18.47
N ARG A 185 5.89 -15.92 17.31
CA ARG A 185 4.71 -15.39 16.63
C ARG A 185 3.93 -16.48 15.88
N ASP A 186 2.77 -16.11 15.36
CA ASP A 186 1.92 -16.87 14.45
C ASP A 186 1.52 -18.26 14.96
N PRO A 187 0.91 -18.38 16.14
CA PRO A 187 0.44 -19.65 16.63
C PRO A 187 -0.74 -20.18 15.80
N ASP A 188 -0.71 -21.45 15.43
CA ASP A 188 -1.87 -22.19 14.89
C ASP A 188 -2.04 -23.54 15.61
N VAL A 189 -3.29 -23.88 15.93
CA VAL A 189 -3.63 -25.12 16.64
C VAL A 189 -4.03 -26.18 15.65
N SER A 190 -3.49 -27.39 15.77
CA SER A 190 -3.87 -28.53 14.92
C SER A 190 -5.38 -28.84 15.02
N TYR A 191 -5.93 -29.49 13.99
CA TYR A 191 -7.38 -29.78 13.94
C TYR A 191 -7.85 -30.66 15.09
N ASP A 192 -6.99 -31.52 15.63
CA ASP A 192 -7.27 -32.36 16.80
C ASP A 192 -7.08 -31.64 18.15
N GLY A 193 -6.58 -30.39 18.13
CA GLY A 193 -6.34 -29.61 19.33
C GLY A 193 -5.12 -30.02 20.16
N LYS A 194 -4.26 -30.95 19.65
CA LYS A 194 -3.17 -31.55 20.42
C LYS A 194 -1.79 -30.95 20.13
N ARG A 195 -1.63 -30.26 19.02
CA ARG A 195 -0.34 -29.68 18.62
C ARG A 195 -0.48 -28.20 18.34
N LEU A 196 0.59 -27.46 18.56
CA LEU A 196 0.71 -26.04 18.39
C LEU A 196 1.88 -25.75 17.44
N LEU A 197 1.57 -25.18 16.26
CA LEU A 197 2.54 -24.67 15.32
C LEU A 197 2.80 -23.20 15.65
N PHE A 198 4.04 -22.74 15.54
CA PHE A 198 4.42 -21.35 15.73
C PHE A 198 5.73 -21.02 15.03
N SER A 199 5.96 -19.73 14.77
CA SER A 199 7.20 -19.21 14.23
C SER A 199 8.07 -18.69 15.37
N TRP A 200 9.36 -19.00 15.34
CA TRP A 200 10.29 -18.60 16.39
C TRP A 200 11.62 -18.18 15.79
N LYS A 201 12.07 -16.98 16.13
CA LYS A 201 13.41 -16.46 15.88
C LYS A 201 14.09 -16.32 17.24
N LYS A 202 15.11 -17.11 17.51
CA LYS A 202 15.73 -17.23 18.86
C LYS A 202 16.78 -16.17 19.16
N SER A 203 17.27 -15.50 18.12
CA SER A 203 18.26 -14.42 18.26
C SER A 203 17.95 -13.32 17.23
N ASP A 204 18.11 -12.07 17.63
CA ASP A 204 17.91 -10.93 16.75
C ASP A 204 18.85 -10.91 15.55
N ARG A 205 20.12 -11.36 15.74
CA ARG A 205 21.15 -11.22 14.71
C ARG A 205 21.80 -12.50 14.24
N GLU A 206 21.50 -13.62 14.90
CA GLU A 206 22.19 -14.91 14.67
C GLU A 206 21.24 -16.00 14.20
N ASP A 207 19.95 -15.66 14.06
CA ASP A 207 18.91 -16.60 13.67
C ASP A 207 17.91 -15.92 12.75
N ASP A 208 17.11 -16.70 12.02
CA ASP A 208 15.94 -16.26 11.25
C ASP A 208 14.68 -16.90 11.83
N TYR A 209 13.49 -16.50 11.35
CA TYR A 209 12.26 -17.18 11.75
C TYR A 209 12.22 -18.59 11.16
N HIS A 210 11.93 -19.56 12.01
CA HIS A 210 11.69 -20.94 11.63
C HIS A 210 10.39 -21.46 12.23
N LEU A 211 9.81 -22.47 11.60
CA LEU A 211 8.63 -23.14 12.09
C LEU A 211 9.00 -24.16 13.15
N TYR A 212 8.25 -24.14 14.24
CA TYR A 212 8.33 -25.08 15.35
C TYR A 212 6.96 -25.65 15.66
N GLU A 213 6.92 -26.88 16.13
CA GLU A 213 5.71 -27.53 16.59
C GLU A 213 5.89 -28.02 18.03
N MET A 214 4.92 -27.75 18.89
CA MET A 214 4.84 -28.27 20.26
C MET A 214 3.72 -29.27 20.36
N ASP A 215 3.99 -30.42 20.96
CA ASP A 215 2.99 -31.35 21.44
C ASP A 215 2.43 -30.81 22.78
N LEU A 216 1.11 -30.58 22.86
CA LEU A 216 0.49 -29.90 24.00
C LEU A 216 0.35 -30.76 25.24
N ASP A 217 0.40 -32.07 25.11
CA ASP A 217 0.36 -32.99 26.25
C ASP A 217 1.75 -33.15 26.87
N THR A 218 2.75 -33.45 26.04
CA THR A 218 4.12 -33.73 26.49
C THR A 218 5.00 -32.46 26.61
N LYS A 219 4.58 -31.33 26.04
CA LYS A 219 5.35 -30.08 25.88
C LYS A 219 6.65 -30.22 25.09
N LYS A 220 6.84 -31.32 24.38
CA LYS A 220 7.99 -31.51 23.50
C LYS A 220 7.89 -30.59 22.29
N ILE A 221 8.99 -29.88 21.99
CA ILE A 221 9.10 -28.98 20.84
C ILE A 221 10.00 -29.63 19.80
N ARG A 222 9.61 -29.60 18.54
CA ARG A 222 10.45 -29.96 17.39
C ARG A 222 10.54 -28.78 16.42
N GLN A 223 11.70 -28.59 15.85
CA GLN A 223 11.92 -27.63 14.77
C GLN A 223 11.56 -28.29 13.44
N LEU A 224 10.77 -27.63 12.61
CA LEU A 224 10.31 -28.13 11.31
C LEU A 224 11.13 -27.57 10.16
N THR A 225 11.50 -26.30 10.21
CA THR A 225 12.33 -25.64 9.19
C THR A 225 13.58 -25.05 9.82
N SER A 226 14.64 -24.88 9.03
CA SER A 226 15.93 -24.40 9.51
C SER A 226 16.74 -23.77 8.38
N GLY A 227 17.85 -23.13 8.74
CA GLY A 227 18.82 -22.52 7.84
C GLY A 227 18.91 -21.00 8.07
N LEU A 228 20.06 -20.42 7.78
CA LEU A 228 20.28 -18.99 7.88
C LEU A 228 20.06 -18.31 6.54
N GLY A 229 19.65 -17.04 6.62
CA GLY A 229 19.50 -16.20 5.46
C GLY A 229 18.13 -16.31 4.77
N HIS A 230 17.16 -16.96 5.38
CA HIS A 230 15.76 -16.97 4.95
C HIS A 230 14.84 -17.20 6.13
N ALA A 231 13.69 -16.57 6.12
CA ALA A 231 12.70 -16.65 7.18
C ALA A 231 11.49 -17.49 6.73
N ASP A 232 10.99 -18.35 7.62
CA ASP A 232 9.78 -19.15 7.47
C ASP A 232 8.83 -18.80 8.62
N TYR A 233 7.63 -18.29 8.32
CA TYR A 233 6.68 -17.79 9.32
C TYR A 233 5.24 -17.89 8.82
N GLU A 234 4.27 -17.53 9.69
CA GLU A 234 2.83 -17.61 9.40
C GLU A 234 2.37 -19.01 9.01
N GLY A 235 2.91 -20.03 9.70
CA GLY A 235 2.57 -21.41 9.44
C GLY A 235 1.13 -21.75 9.79
N VAL A 236 0.45 -22.53 8.92
CA VAL A 236 -0.92 -23.03 9.16
C VAL A 236 -1.01 -24.51 8.79
N TYR A 237 -1.75 -25.28 9.59
CA TYR A 237 -2.07 -26.67 9.28
C TYR A 237 -3.05 -26.77 8.13
N LEU A 238 -2.73 -27.53 7.11
CA LEU A 238 -3.62 -27.85 6.02
C LEU A 238 -4.49 -29.09 6.35
N PRO A 239 -5.70 -29.20 5.79
CA PRO A 239 -6.61 -30.33 6.05
C PRO A 239 -6.04 -31.71 5.67
N ASN A 240 -5.07 -31.77 4.76
CA ASN A 240 -4.37 -32.98 4.34
C ASN A 240 -3.16 -33.36 5.20
N GLY A 241 -2.91 -32.64 6.31
CA GLY A 241 -1.81 -32.85 7.23
C GLY A 241 -0.50 -32.18 6.86
N ASN A 242 -0.41 -31.49 5.71
CA ASN A 242 0.73 -30.65 5.36
C ASN A 242 0.66 -29.32 6.11
N ILE A 243 1.72 -28.51 5.97
CA ILE A 243 1.84 -27.18 6.54
C ILE A 243 2.09 -26.19 5.40
N MET A 244 1.31 -25.11 5.33
CA MET A 244 1.56 -23.97 4.45
C MET A 244 2.12 -22.82 5.27
N PHE A 245 3.02 -22.03 4.71
CA PHE A 245 3.66 -20.92 5.41
C PHE A 245 4.21 -19.88 4.43
N SER A 246 4.44 -18.68 4.94
CA SER A 246 5.13 -17.60 4.23
C SER A 246 6.64 -17.79 4.36
N SER A 247 7.39 -17.62 3.26
CA SER A 247 8.84 -17.76 3.27
C SER A 247 9.56 -16.81 2.33
N THR A 248 10.73 -16.33 2.74
CA THR A 248 11.62 -15.48 1.93
C THR A 248 12.58 -16.26 1.05
N ARG A 249 12.48 -17.60 0.98
CA ARG A 249 13.28 -18.49 0.13
C ARG A 249 13.20 -18.19 -1.37
N CYS A 250 12.25 -17.40 -1.80
CA CYS A 250 12.15 -16.91 -3.18
C CYS A 250 13.24 -15.92 -3.57
N VAL A 251 13.95 -15.35 -2.60
CA VAL A 251 15.06 -14.41 -2.78
C VAL A 251 14.71 -13.25 -3.72
N GLN A 252 13.60 -12.58 -3.44
CA GLN A 252 13.11 -11.40 -4.16
C GLN A 252 13.10 -10.19 -3.22
N ILE A 253 13.06 -8.99 -3.79
CA ILE A 253 12.87 -7.76 -3.03
C ILE A 253 11.67 -6.97 -3.52
N VAL A 254 11.12 -6.13 -2.64
CA VAL A 254 10.08 -5.18 -2.99
C VAL A 254 10.61 -4.14 -3.98
N ASP A 255 9.81 -3.76 -4.98
CA ASP A 255 10.23 -2.86 -6.05
C ASP A 255 10.67 -1.48 -5.58
N CYS A 256 10.12 -0.97 -4.51
CA CYS A 256 10.42 0.37 -3.99
C CYS A 256 11.33 0.40 -2.76
N TRP A 257 11.69 -0.78 -2.22
CA TRP A 257 12.48 -0.89 -1.00
C TRP A 257 13.41 -2.10 -1.04
N TRP A 258 14.32 -2.19 -0.13
CA TRP A 258 15.29 -3.28 0.01
C TRP A 258 14.76 -4.46 0.85
N THR A 259 13.52 -4.39 1.33
CA THR A 259 12.87 -5.46 2.09
C THR A 259 12.64 -6.70 1.22
N GLU A 260 13.01 -7.84 1.75
CA GLU A 260 12.84 -9.13 1.10
C GLU A 260 11.36 -9.53 1.04
N VAL A 261 10.98 -10.19 -0.03
CA VAL A 261 9.62 -10.65 -0.31
C VAL A 261 9.41 -12.04 0.28
N SER A 262 8.25 -12.27 0.87
CA SER A 262 7.77 -13.62 1.20
C SER A 262 6.76 -14.12 0.19
N ASN A 263 6.81 -15.40 -0.12
CA ASN A 263 5.80 -16.11 -0.90
C ASN A 263 5.34 -17.38 -0.15
N LEU A 264 4.26 -18.00 -0.60
CA LEU A 264 3.71 -19.20 0.04
C LEU A 264 4.47 -20.46 -0.36
N TYR A 265 4.81 -21.25 0.65
CA TYR A 265 5.44 -22.55 0.56
C TYR A 265 4.61 -23.60 1.29
N ILE A 266 4.81 -24.87 0.91
CA ILE A 266 4.20 -26.04 1.58
C ILE A 266 5.31 -27.01 1.93
N CYS A 267 5.25 -27.59 3.11
CA CYS A 267 6.01 -28.79 3.48
C CYS A 267 5.07 -29.89 4.00
N ASP A 268 5.60 -31.10 4.16
CA ASP A 268 4.87 -32.15 4.86
C ASP A 268 4.87 -31.91 6.40
N LYS A 269 4.16 -32.79 7.12
CA LYS A 269 4.04 -32.66 8.59
C LYS A 269 5.39 -32.67 9.34
N ASP A 270 6.46 -33.12 8.70
CA ASP A 270 7.80 -33.25 9.26
C ASP A 270 8.77 -32.14 8.75
N GLY A 271 8.25 -31.11 8.08
CA GLY A 271 9.04 -30.02 7.50
C GLY A 271 9.80 -30.40 6.22
N LYS A 272 9.54 -31.59 5.64
CA LYS A 272 10.19 -32.07 4.44
C LYS A 272 9.39 -31.77 3.17
N LEU A 273 9.97 -32.06 2.01
CA LEU A 273 9.33 -31.85 0.69
C LEU A 273 8.85 -30.41 0.47
N MET A 274 9.60 -29.49 1.02
CA MET A 274 9.31 -28.05 0.92
C MET A 274 9.33 -27.61 -0.55
N ARG A 275 8.29 -26.87 -0.95
CA ARG A 275 8.11 -26.33 -2.29
C ARG A 275 7.26 -25.08 -2.32
N ARG A 276 7.55 -24.20 -3.24
CA ARG A 276 6.83 -22.96 -3.49
C ARG A 276 5.50 -23.24 -4.20
N VAL A 277 4.45 -22.57 -3.76
CA VAL A 277 3.10 -22.62 -4.37
C VAL A 277 2.56 -21.24 -4.73
N GLY A 278 3.07 -20.15 -4.12
CA GLY A 278 2.82 -18.77 -4.51
C GLY A 278 4.01 -18.22 -5.30
N PHE A 279 3.74 -17.55 -6.43
CA PHE A 279 4.77 -16.95 -7.30
C PHE A 279 4.45 -15.48 -7.52
N ASP A 280 4.50 -14.72 -6.43
CA ASP A 280 3.99 -13.38 -6.37
C ASP A 280 5.12 -12.34 -6.40
N GLN A 281 4.80 -11.15 -6.93
CA GLN A 281 5.74 -10.06 -7.13
C GLN A 281 6.28 -9.51 -5.83
N VAL A 282 5.38 -9.27 -4.89
CA VAL A 282 5.69 -8.79 -3.56
C VAL A 282 5.10 -9.75 -2.52
N HIS A 283 4.91 -9.28 -1.28
CA HIS A 283 4.50 -10.15 -0.19
C HIS A 283 3.19 -10.88 -0.42
N THR A 284 3.20 -12.15 -0.08
CA THR A 284 2.02 -12.96 0.17
C THR A 284 2.03 -13.35 1.64
N ASN A 285 1.01 -12.92 2.38
CA ASN A 285 0.97 -13.03 3.84
C ASN A 285 -0.35 -13.59 4.35
N TYR A 286 -0.33 -14.04 5.60
CA TYR A 286 -1.51 -14.44 6.37
C TYR A 286 -2.32 -15.57 5.72
N PRO A 287 -1.70 -16.68 5.28
CA PRO A 287 -2.45 -17.81 4.74
C PRO A 287 -3.39 -18.37 5.82
N GLN A 288 -4.65 -18.63 5.44
CA GLN A 288 -5.64 -19.25 6.33
C GLN A 288 -6.54 -20.20 5.56
N VAL A 289 -6.86 -21.33 6.17
CA VAL A 289 -7.76 -22.31 5.56
C VAL A 289 -9.22 -21.95 5.83
N LEU A 290 -10.01 -21.88 4.76
CA LEU A 290 -11.46 -21.67 4.82
C LEU A 290 -12.24 -22.96 5.11
N ALA A 291 -13.51 -22.82 5.49
CA ALA A 291 -14.40 -23.93 5.78
C ALA A 291 -14.61 -24.88 4.57
N ASP A 292 -14.41 -24.40 3.34
CA ASP A 292 -14.51 -25.19 2.11
C ASP A 292 -13.18 -25.86 1.67
N GLY A 293 -12.13 -25.73 2.47
CA GLY A 293 -10.81 -26.33 2.26
C GLY A 293 -9.86 -25.50 1.38
N ARG A 294 -10.29 -24.35 0.84
CA ARG A 294 -9.38 -23.42 0.15
C ARG A 294 -8.55 -22.62 1.15
N VAL A 295 -7.45 -22.06 0.68
CA VAL A 295 -6.62 -21.11 1.43
C VAL A 295 -6.90 -19.70 0.93
N ILE A 296 -7.16 -18.76 1.85
CA ILE A 296 -7.13 -17.33 1.55
C ILE A 296 -5.82 -16.73 2.04
N TYR A 297 -5.38 -15.66 1.40
CA TYR A 297 -4.16 -14.94 1.74
C TYR A 297 -4.21 -13.51 1.24
N THR A 298 -3.47 -12.63 1.88
CA THR A 298 -3.24 -11.27 1.40
C THR A 298 -2.13 -11.30 0.37
N ARG A 299 -2.37 -10.76 -0.83
CA ARG A 299 -1.38 -10.63 -1.89
C ARG A 299 -1.15 -9.17 -2.22
N TRP A 300 0.08 -8.71 -2.14
CA TRP A 300 0.43 -7.37 -2.57
C TRP A 300 0.67 -7.34 -4.08
N ASP A 301 -0.17 -6.62 -4.79
CA ASP A 301 -0.14 -6.54 -6.25
C ASP A 301 0.39 -5.18 -6.70
N TYR A 302 1.60 -5.20 -7.25
CA TYR A 302 2.34 -3.99 -7.61
C TYR A 302 2.50 -3.81 -9.13
N ASN A 303 2.24 -4.84 -9.94
CA ASN A 303 2.49 -4.84 -11.36
C ASN A 303 1.57 -3.87 -12.11
N ASP A 304 2.16 -2.85 -12.72
CA ASP A 304 1.49 -1.88 -13.61
C ASP A 304 0.28 -1.15 -12.98
N ARG A 305 0.17 -1.13 -11.64
CA ARG A 305 -0.89 -0.45 -10.89
C ARG A 305 -0.42 0.72 -10.06
N GLY A 306 0.86 0.91 -9.98
CA GLY A 306 1.44 2.05 -9.30
C GLY A 306 1.43 1.99 -7.80
N GLN A 307 1.85 3.09 -7.22
CA GLN A 307 2.14 3.23 -5.81
C GLN A 307 0.91 3.24 -4.89
N LEU A 308 -0.26 2.90 -5.35
CA LEU A 308 -1.44 2.81 -4.48
C LEU A 308 -1.59 1.43 -3.85
N TYR A 309 -0.77 0.48 -4.27
CA TYR A 309 -0.41 -0.75 -3.57
C TYR A 309 -1.60 -1.51 -3.00
N PRO A 310 -2.53 -1.96 -3.80
CA PRO A 310 -3.58 -2.81 -3.30
C PRO A 310 -2.97 -4.09 -2.74
N GLN A 311 -3.36 -4.39 -1.51
CA GLN A 311 -3.10 -5.69 -0.88
C GLN A 311 -4.45 -6.40 -0.68
N PRO A 312 -5.04 -6.91 -1.78
CA PRO A 312 -6.32 -7.60 -1.78
C PRO A 312 -6.20 -9.01 -1.24
N LEU A 313 -7.36 -9.66 -1.08
CA LEU A 313 -7.43 -11.09 -0.77
C LEU A 313 -7.46 -11.93 -2.04
N PHE A 314 -6.59 -12.91 -2.07
CA PHE A 314 -6.56 -13.99 -3.04
C PHE A 314 -6.90 -15.32 -2.37
N GLN A 315 -7.17 -16.33 -3.18
CA GLN A 315 -7.44 -17.69 -2.72
C GLN A 315 -6.84 -18.71 -3.67
N MET A 316 -6.55 -19.88 -3.13
CA MET A 316 -6.06 -21.04 -3.88
C MET A 316 -6.54 -22.36 -3.25
N ASN A 317 -6.43 -23.45 -3.96
CA ASN A 317 -6.50 -24.78 -3.37
C ASN A 317 -5.24 -25.06 -2.54
N ILE A 318 -5.31 -26.03 -1.62
CA ILE A 318 -4.18 -26.37 -0.74
C ILE A 318 -2.94 -26.91 -1.48
N ASP A 319 -3.05 -27.24 -2.75
CA ASP A 319 -1.96 -27.69 -3.62
C ASP A 319 -1.36 -26.55 -4.49
N GLY A 320 -1.84 -25.33 -4.31
CA GLY A 320 -1.40 -24.16 -5.07
C GLY A 320 -2.16 -23.91 -6.36
N THR A 321 -3.11 -24.75 -6.73
CA THR A 321 -3.94 -24.57 -7.93
C THR A 321 -5.08 -23.60 -7.73
N ALA A 322 -5.73 -23.15 -8.82
CA ALA A 322 -6.88 -22.26 -8.85
C ALA A 322 -6.63 -20.90 -8.13
N GLN A 323 -5.43 -20.37 -8.30
CA GLN A 323 -5.09 -19.03 -7.75
C GLN A 323 -5.96 -17.96 -8.41
N THR A 324 -6.75 -17.27 -7.60
CA THR A 324 -7.69 -16.29 -8.10
C THR A 324 -8.02 -15.25 -7.04
N GLU A 325 -8.48 -14.08 -7.48
CA GLU A 325 -9.00 -13.05 -6.59
C GLU A 325 -10.11 -13.60 -5.69
N CYS A 326 -10.07 -13.26 -4.42
CA CYS A 326 -11.16 -13.41 -3.47
C CYS A 326 -11.91 -12.08 -3.31
N TYR A 327 -11.21 -10.99 -3.01
CA TYR A 327 -11.78 -9.67 -2.81
C TYR A 327 -10.75 -8.54 -3.01
N GLY A 328 -11.15 -7.46 -3.70
CA GLY A 328 -10.47 -6.17 -3.66
C GLY A 328 -9.41 -5.93 -4.74
N ASN A 329 -9.26 -6.80 -5.74
CA ASN A 329 -8.19 -6.69 -6.72
C ASN A 329 -8.31 -5.48 -7.68
N ASN A 330 -9.50 -4.89 -7.83
CA ASN A 330 -9.72 -3.67 -8.60
C ASN A 330 -10.18 -2.49 -7.75
N SER A 331 -9.96 -2.56 -6.43
CA SER A 331 -10.45 -1.59 -5.47
C SER A 331 -9.40 -0.55 -5.11
N TRP A 332 -9.88 0.67 -4.86
CA TRP A 332 -9.15 1.67 -4.10
C TRP A 332 -9.23 1.40 -2.60
N PHE A 333 -10.28 0.70 -2.19
CA PHE A 333 -10.68 0.58 -0.80
C PHE A 333 -11.34 -0.78 -0.50
N PRO A 334 -11.01 -1.46 0.60
CA PRO A 334 -9.85 -1.16 1.44
C PRO A 334 -8.53 -1.35 0.67
N THR A 335 -7.56 -0.46 0.90
CA THR A 335 -6.26 -0.54 0.21
C THR A 335 -5.49 -1.80 0.60
N THR A 336 -5.56 -2.17 1.89
CA THR A 336 -4.94 -3.36 2.44
C THR A 336 -5.94 -4.13 3.30
N ILE A 337 -6.06 -5.43 3.06
CA ILE A 337 -6.87 -6.36 3.84
C ILE A 337 -5.92 -7.37 4.48
N GLY A 338 -5.63 -7.20 5.78
CA GLY A 338 -4.71 -8.05 6.53
C GLY A 338 -5.40 -8.98 7.51
N HIS A 339 -4.68 -10.01 7.97
CA HIS A 339 -5.08 -10.96 9.01
C HIS A 339 -6.45 -11.62 8.76
N ALA A 340 -6.79 -11.88 7.50
CA ALA A 340 -8.09 -12.42 7.11
C ALA A 340 -8.26 -13.87 7.56
N ARG A 341 -9.45 -14.21 8.10
CA ARG A 341 -9.84 -15.58 8.49
C ARG A 341 -11.27 -15.87 8.10
N GLY A 342 -11.55 -17.11 7.76
CA GLY A 342 -12.93 -17.58 7.57
C GLY A 342 -13.72 -17.55 8.88
N ILE A 343 -15.02 -17.26 8.79
CA ILE A 343 -15.93 -17.30 9.92
C ILE A 343 -16.53 -18.71 10.02
N PRO A 344 -16.46 -19.39 11.18
CA PRO A 344 -17.00 -20.72 11.33
C PRO A 344 -18.51 -20.80 10.96
N GLY A 345 -18.88 -21.78 10.14
CA GLY A 345 -20.25 -22.00 9.69
C GLY A 345 -20.78 -20.97 8.69
N SER A 346 -19.93 -20.15 8.12
CA SER A 346 -20.27 -19.06 7.19
C SER A 346 -19.28 -18.99 6.02
N ASP A 347 -19.73 -18.43 4.89
CA ASP A 347 -18.84 -18.09 3.75
C ASP A 347 -18.18 -16.71 3.91
N LYS A 348 -18.46 -16.02 5.01
CA LYS A 348 -17.90 -14.70 5.27
C LYS A 348 -16.49 -14.77 5.85
N ILE A 349 -15.79 -13.68 5.75
CA ILE A 349 -14.41 -13.53 6.16
C ILE A 349 -14.33 -12.35 7.16
N ILE A 350 -13.68 -12.57 8.30
CA ILE A 350 -13.26 -11.51 9.22
C ILE A 350 -11.87 -11.03 8.81
N ALA A 351 -11.62 -9.73 8.82
CA ALA A 351 -10.32 -9.17 8.45
C ALA A 351 -10.07 -7.80 9.10
N ILE A 352 -8.87 -7.30 8.91
CA ILE A 352 -8.47 -5.94 9.26
C ILE A 352 -8.33 -5.11 7.98
N ALA A 353 -9.09 -4.02 7.88
CA ALA A 353 -8.92 -3.02 6.85
C ALA A 353 -7.91 -1.97 7.31
N THR A 354 -6.82 -1.84 6.56
CA THR A 354 -5.78 -0.84 6.80
C THR A 354 -5.38 -0.17 5.48
N GLY A 355 -4.41 0.73 5.51
CA GLY A 355 -4.04 1.52 4.35
C GLY A 355 -2.58 1.40 3.98
N HIS A 356 -2.24 2.12 2.91
CA HIS A 356 -0.87 2.24 2.44
C HIS A 356 0.00 3.02 3.44
N HIS A 357 1.25 2.60 3.64
CA HIS A 357 2.19 3.16 4.62
C HIS A 357 1.69 3.11 6.08
N CYS A 358 0.66 2.34 6.37
CA CYS A 358 0.23 2.05 7.73
C CYS A 358 1.08 0.96 8.38
N ILE A 359 1.09 0.98 9.70
CA ILE A 359 1.32 -0.26 10.46
C ILE A 359 0.14 -1.20 10.19
N GLN A 360 0.35 -2.51 10.21
CA GLN A 360 -0.64 -3.54 9.86
C GLN A 360 -1.78 -3.65 10.90
N THR A 361 -2.33 -2.50 11.27
CA THR A 361 -3.43 -2.35 12.23
C THR A 361 -4.53 -1.52 11.63
N GLY A 362 -5.76 -1.77 11.97
CA GLY A 362 -6.86 -1.02 11.36
C GLY A 362 -8.22 -1.34 11.93
N SER A 363 -9.24 -1.17 11.09
CA SER A 363 -10.62 -1.44 11.43
C SER A 363 -10.96 -2.92 11.28
N LEU A 364 -11.72 -3.44 12.23
CA LEU A 364 -12.28 -4.78 12.15
C LEU A 364 -13.46 -4.79 11.18
N ILE A 365 -13.38 -5.62 10.14
CA ILE A 365 -14.38 -5.72 9.08
C ILE A 365 -14.80 -7.16 8.85
N VAL A 366 -16.03 -7.34 8.40
CA VAL A 366 -16.54 -8.60 7.83
C VAL A 366 -16.76 -8.42 6.34
N ILE A 367 -16.27 -9.37 5.55
CA ILE A 367 -16.41 -9.40 4.09
C ILE A 367 -17.35 -10.52 3.70
N ASP A 368 -18.40 -10.18 2.94
CA ASP A 368 -19.33 -11.10 2.32
C ASP A 368 -19.19 -11.00 0.79
N VAL A 369 -18.39 -11.89 0.21
CA VAL A 369 -18.08 -11.88 -1.23
C VAL A 369 -19.31 -12.11 -2.13
N LYS A 370 -20.42 -12.58 -1.59
CA LYS A 370 -21.68 -12.74 -2.33
C LYS A 370 -22.39 -11.42 -2.58
N LYS A 371 -22.11 -10.39 -1.78
CA LYS A 371 -22.69 -9.04 -1.91
C LYS A 371 -21.87 -8.12 -2.82
N GLY A 372 -20.70 -8.53 -3.20
CA GLY A 372 -19.78 -7.79 -4.05
C GLY A 372 -18.31 -8.10 -3.70
N ARG A 373 -17.39 -7.78 -4.62
CA ARG A 373 -15.98 -8.12 -4.48
C ARG A 373 -15.06 -6.90 -4.57
N GLN A 374 -15.60 -5.71 -4.75
CA GLN A 374 -14.80 -4.52 -4.97
C GLN A 374 -15.29 -3.37 -4.08
N GLU A 375 -14.39 -2.46 -3.76
CA GLU A 375 -14.65 -1.24 -2.99
C GLU A 375 -15.30 -1.55 -1.61
N THR A 376 -16.43 -0.94 -1.32
CA THR A 376 -17.19 -1.18 -0.09
C THR A 376 -18.30 -2.23 -0.23
N GLU A 377 -18.47 -2.78 -1.43
CA GLU A 377 -19.46 -3.81 -1.66
C GLU A 377 -19.11 -5.07 -0.84
N GLY A 378 -20.07 -5.59 -0.11
CA GLY A 378 -19.86 -6.74 0.75
C GLY A 378 -19.03 -6.48 2.03
N VAL A 379 -18.50 -5.29 2.27
CA VAL A 379 -17.79 -4.94 3.50
C VAL A 379 -18.74 -4.38 4.55
N THR A 380 -18.68 -4.97 5.76
CA THR A 380 -19.35 -4.46 6.94
C THR A 380 -18.29 -4.05 7.98
N LEU A 381 -18.33 -2.80 8.42
CA LEU A 381 -17.50 -2.33 9.52
C LEU A 381 -18.05 -2.85 10.86
N VAL A 382 -17.25 -3.59 11.59
CA VAL A 382 -17.58 -4.09 12.93
C VAL A 382 -17.15 -3.08 14.00
N ALA A 383 -15.88 -2.64 13.94
CA ALA A 383 -15.32 -1.74 14.94
C ALA A 383 -14.07 -0.99 14.37
N PRO A 384 -13.81 0.25 14.80
CA PRO A 384 -14.69 1.07 15.62
C PRO A 384 -15.93 1.52 14.84
N LEU A 385 -17.06 1.68 15.51
CA LEU A 385 -18.24 2.27 14.90
C LEU A 385 -17.96 3.74 14.59
N VAL A 386 -18.30 4.17 13.38
CA VAL A 386 -18.20 5.56 12.94
C VAL A 386 -19.63 6.14 12.92
N GLU A 387 -19.87 7.16 13.71
CA GLU A 387 -21.21 7.79 13.85
C GLU A 387 -21.67 8.44 12.55
N ASP A 388 -20.76 8.95 11.72
CA ASP A 388 -21.08 9.56 10.44
C ASP A 388 -20.76 8.64 9.25
N LYS A 389 -21.75 7.92 8.77
CA LYS A 389 -21.68 7.09 7.56
C LYS A 389 -21.36 7.86 6.27
N LYS A 390 -21.47 9.20 6.29
CA LYS A 390 -21.10 10.11 5.19
C LYS A 390 -19.63 10.51 5.25
N ASP A 391 -18.92 10.19 6.32
CA ASP A 391 -17.50 10.52 6.44
C ASP A 391 -16.71 9.78 5.36
N ARG A 392 -16.06 10.54 4.48
CA ARG A 392 -15.18 9.98 3.42
C ARG A 392 -14.05 9.12 3.98
N ARG A 393 -13.64 9.32 5.23
CA ARG A 393 -12.65 8.49 5.92
C ARG A 393 -13.15 7.06 6.13
N TYR A 394 -14.44 6.85 6.24
CA TYR A 394 -15.06 5.53 6.26
C TYR A 394 -14.87 4.76 4.95
N ARG A 395 -14.74 5.50 3.81
CA ARG A 395 -14.57 4.94 2.47
C ARG A 395 -13.12 4.92 1.99
N ARG A 396 -12.20 5.52 2.74
CA ARG A 396 -10.78 5.58 2.40
C ARG A 396 -9.96 5.20 3.62
N VAL A 397 -9.67 3.93 3.74
CA VAL A 397 -8.59 3.46 4.60
C VAL A 397 -7.31 3.48 3.78
N ASP A 398 -6.88 4.67 3.38
CA ASP A 398 -5.52 4.84 2.94
C ASP A 398 -4.72 5.28 4.17
N GLY A 399 -3.58 4.71 4.40
CA GLY A 399 -2.83 4.77 5.63
C GLY A 399 -2.36 6.11 6.14
N TYR A 400 -2.85 7.17 5.59
CA TYR A 400 -2.57 8.52 6.06
C TYR A 400 -3.62 9.05 7.02
N THR A 401 -4.75 8.35 7.17
CA THR A 401 -5.84 8.71 8.08
C THR A 401 -5.86 7.77 9.26
N GLY A 402 -5.25 8.17 10.36
CA GLY A 402 -5.31 7.41 11.61
C GLY A 402 -6.74 7.31 12.15
N PHE A 403 -7.25 6.08 12.31
CA PHE A 403 -8.45 5.84 13.10
C PHE A 403 -8.07 5.75 14.59
N ASN A 404 -8.96 6.23 15.44
CA ASN A 404 -8.84 6.02 16.86
C ASN A 404 -9.27 4.58 17.21
N GLY A 405 -8.36 3.78 17.70
CA GLY A 405 -8.59 2.38 18.03
C GLY A 405 -8.18 1.46 16.88
N HIS A 406 -7.28 0.53 17.16
CA HIS A 406 -6.67 -0.33 16.17
C HIS A 406 -6.85 -1.79 16.55
N PHE A 407 -7.29 -2.58 15.59
CA PHE A 407 -7.43 -4.02 15.70
C PHE A 407 -6.34 -4.73 14.93
N VAL A 408 -5.98 -5.92 15.41
CA VAL A 408 -5.04 -6.86 14.76
C VAL A 408 -5.49 -8.29 15.01
N TYR A 409 -5.13 -9.22 14.14
CA TYR A 409 -5.27 -10.65 14.31
C TYR A 409 -6.65 -11.12 14.82
N PRO A 410 -7.74 -10.84 14.09
CA PRO A 410 -9.06 -11.25 14.50
C PRO A 410 -9.24 -12.77 14.36
N TYR A 411 -10.02 -13.35 15.27
CA TYR A 411 -10.47 -14.73 15.23
C TYR A 411 -11.99 -14.75 15.47
N ALA A 412 -12.77 -15.26 14.53
CA ALA A 412 -14.21 -15.30 14.62
C ALA A 412 -14.66 -16.53 15.42
N LEU A 413 -15.63 -16.32 16.33
CA LEU A 413 -16.40 -17.38 16.98
C LEU A 413 -17.63 -17.76 16.15
N ASN A 414 -18.28 -16.75 15.59
CA ASN A 414 -19.41 -16.79 14.67
C ASN A 414 -19.50 -15.45 13.92
N GLU A 415 -20.58 -15.20 13.16
CA GLU A 415 -20.74 -13.97 12.38
C GLU A 415 -20.85 -12.67 13.21
N LYS A 416 -21.08 -12.76 14.51
CA LYS A 416 -21.39 -11.64 15.40
C LYS A 416 -20.38 -11.43 16.54
N GLU A 417 -19.50 -12.39 16.75
CA GLU A 417 -18.62 -12.45 17.91
C GLU A 417 -17.20 -12.85 17.52
N TYR A 418 -16.25 -12.10 18.02
CA TYR A 418 -14.85 -12.21 17.61
C TYR A 418 -13.92 -12.08 18.80
N ILE A 419 -12.69 -12.56 18.66
CA ILE A 419 -11.56 -12.25 19.53
C ILE A 419 -10.53 -11.53 18.66
N ALA A 420 -9.94 -10.45 19.18
CA ALA A 420 -8.92 -9.71 18.44
C ALA A 420 -7.93 -9.03 19.39
N GLY A 421 -6.73 -8.79 18.89
CA GLY A 421 -5.85 -7.80 19.50
C GLY A 421 -6.42 -6.41 19.29
N TYR A 422 -6.47 -5.58 20.32
CA TYR A 422 -6.96 -4.20 20.23
C TYR A 422 -6.15 -3.27 21.13
N SER A 423 -5.95 -2.04 20.62
CA SER A 423 -5.39 -0.92 21.36
C SER A 423 -6.30 0.31 21.24
N ALA A 424 -6.69 0.88 22.37
CA ALA A 424 -7.47 2.11 22.42
C ALA A 424 -6.67 3.35 21.96
N TYR A 425 -5.35 3.26 21.97
CA TYR A 425 -4.45 4.34 21.62
C TYR A 425 -3.71 4.01 20.33
N GLN A 426 -3.51 5.03 19.51
CA GLN A 426 -2.73 4.88 18.31
C GLN A 426 -1.30 4.46 18.66
N THR A 427 -0.95 3.21 18.39
CA THR A 427 0.40 2.72 18.63
C THR A 427 1.34 3.35 17.61
N ARG A 428 2.22 4.23 18.05
CA ARG A 428 3.29 4.76 17.21
C ARG A 428 4.29 3.63 16.93
N ARG A 429 4.98 3.69 15.78
CA ARG A 429 6.02 2.73 15.36
C ARG A 429 7.03 2.31 16.44
N ARG A 430 7.11 3.03 17.55
CA ARG A 430 8.08 2.83 18.64
C ARG A 430 7.44 2.63 20.01
N SER A 431 6.11 2.42 20.11
CA SER A 431 5.54 2.06 21.41
C SER A 431 5.89 0.61 21.72
N LYS A 432 6.47 0.37 22.89
CA LYS A 432 6.89 -0.96 23.33
C LYS A 432 5.72 -1.91 23.57
N ASN A 433 4.56 -1.38 23.89
CA ASN A 433 3.36 -2.10 24.27
C ASN A 433 2.12 -1.39 23.72
N GLY A 434 0.96 -1.99 23.80
CA GLY A 434 -0.29 -1.31 23.45
C GLY A 434 -1.44 -2.21 23.02
N PHE A 435 -1.23 -3.49 22.81
CA PHE A 435 -2.29 -4.42 22.46
C PHE A 435 -2.64 -5.32 23.63
N GLY A 436 -3.95 -5.41 23.94
CA GLY A 436 -4.54 -6.47 24.73
C GLY A 436 -5.43 -7.33 23.84
N ILE A 437 -5.82 -8.50 24.32
CA ILE A 437 -6.76 -9.39 23.65
C ILE A 437 -8.15 -9.14 24.19
N TYR A 438 -9.07 -8.90 23.26
CA TYR A 438 -10.45 -8.56 23.56
C TYR A 438 -11.42 -9.54 22.90
N TYR A 439 -12.50 -9.84 23.60
CA TYR A 439 -13.73 -10.29 22.99
C TYR A 439 -14.46 -9.07 22.42
N VAL A 440 -14.97 -9.17 21.19
CA VAL A 440 -15.60 -8.07 20.46
C VAL A 440 -16.89 -8.57 19.81
N ARG A 441 -17.97 -7.79 19.88
CA ARG A 441 -19.25 -8.08 19.24
C ARG A 441 -19.47 -7.24 17.98
N GLU A 442 -20.46 -7.63 17.16
CA GLU A 442 -20.84 -6.91 15.94
C GLU A 442 -21.24 -5.44 16.14
N ASP A 443 -21.67 -5.08 17.35
CA ASP A 443 -22.02 -3.72 17.79
C ASP A 443 -20.84 -2.94 18.37
N ALA A 444 -19.61 -3.44 18.19
CA ALA A 444 -18.37 -2.92 18.75
C ALA A 444 -18.27 -2.96 20.29
N ALA A 445 -19.23 -3.55 20.99
CA ALA A 445 -19.08 -3.84 22.41
C ALA A 445 -17.92 -4.83 22.61
N ARG A 446 -17.10 -4.60 23.64
CA ARG A 446 -15.91 -5.42 23.86
C ARG A 446 -15.65 -5.69 25.33
N GLU A 447 -14.91 -6.76 25.61
CA GLU A 447 -14.43 -7.12 26.92
C GLU A 447 -12.96 -7.48 26.89
N LEU A 448 -12.14 -6.84 27.71
CA LEU A 448 -10.72 -7.14 27.85
C LEU A 448 -10.54 -8.52 28.48
N LEU A 449 -9.93 -9.46 27.77
CA LEU A 449 -9.65 -10.82 28.24
C LEU A 449 -8.29 -10.91 28.93
N VAL A 450 -7.27 -10.38 28.27
CA VAL A 450 -5.89 -10.36 28.79
C VAL A 450 -5.12 -9.17 28.22
N ASP A 451 -4.32 -8.54 29.05
CA ASP A 451 -3.32 -7.55 28.69
C ASP A 451 -2.08 -7.69 29.56
N ASP A 452 -1.03 -7.02 29.15
CA ASP A 452 0.19 -6.88 29.94
C ASP A 452 0.66 -5.42 29.87
N PRO A 453 0.99 -4.78 30.98
CA PRO A 453 1.39 -3.37 31.00
C PRO A 453 2.73 -3.10 30.34
N GLU A 454 3.58 -4.11 30.15
CA GLU A 454 4.94 -3.95 29.64
C GLU A 454 5.12 -4.47 28.22
N ILE A 455 4.30 -5.46 27.79
CA ILE A 455 4.44 -6.13 26.50
C ILE A 455 3.07 -6.39 25.86
N SER A 456 2.97 -6.26 24.55
CA SER A 456 1.71 -6.50 23.82
C SER A 456 1.29 -7.96 23.83
N CYS A 457 0.01 -8.22 24.10
CA CYS A 457 -0.63 -9.53 23.92
C CYS A 457 -1.29 -9.58 22.53
N ASN A 458 -0.91 -10.57 21.70
CA ASN A 458 -1.27 -10.65 20.30
C ASN A 458 -1.68 -12.06 19.86
N GLN A 459 -2.23 -12.15 18.65
CA GLN A 459 -2.43 -13.37 17.88
C GLN A 459 -3.23 -14.46 18.62
N PRO A 460 -4.43 -14.15 19.13
CA PRO A 460 -5.24 -15.13 19.85
C PRO A 460 -5.76 -16.22 18.90
N VAL A 461 -5.66 -17.48 19.35
CA VAL A 461 -6.18 -18.67 18.65
C VAL A 461 -6.91 -19.56 19.66
N LEU A 462 -8.07 -20.12 19.28
CA LEU A 462 -8.80 -21.02 20.14
C LEU A 462 -8.02 -22.33 20.34
N LEU A 463 -7.84 -22.73 21.59
CA LEU A 463 -7.21 -24.01 21.92
C LEU A 463 -8.31 -25.09 22.08
N MET A 464 -8.72 -25.66 20.97
CA MET A 464 -9.73 -26.71 20.92
C MET A 464 -9.63 -27.47 19.59
N ALA A 465 -10.17 -28.71 19.60
CA ALA A 465 -10.36 -29.44 18.35
C ALA A 465 -11.38 -28.72 17.46
N ARG A 466 -11.11 -28.73 16.17
CA ARG A 466 -11.97 -28.10 15.15
C ARG A 466 -12.21 -29.06 13.98
N LYS A 467 -13.35 -28.90 13.33
CA LYS A 467 -13.69 -29.73 12.17
C LYS A 467 -12.62 -29.58 11.08
N VAL A 468 -12.15 -30.69 10.56
CA VAL A 468 -11.24 -30.69 9.40
C VAL A 468 -12.05 -30.29 8.16
N PRO A 469 -11.64 -29.22 7.43
CA PRO A 469 -12.25 -28.88 6.17
C PRO A 469 -12.11 -29.98 5.11
N PRO A 470 -12.97 -30.01 4.09
CA PRO A 470 -12.86 -31.01 3.04
C PRO A 470 -11.54 -30.86 2.29
N VAL A 471 -10.92 -31.99 2.00
CA VAL A 471 -9.71 -32.07 1.18
C VAL A 471 -10.10 -32.34 -0.26
N ARG A 472 -9.78 -31.41 -1.17
CA ARG A 472 -9.89 -31.67 -2.61
C ARG A 472 -8.69 -32.46 -3.06
N PRO A 473 -8.87 -33.51 -3.88
CA PRO A 473 -7.75 -34.23 -4.48
C PRO A 473 -6.85 -33.25 -5.25
N SER A 474 -5.54 -33.41 -5.09
CA SER A 474 -4.58 -32.60 -5.86
C SER A 474 -4.64 -32.97 -7.33
N VAL A 475 -4.67 -31.95 -8.19
CA VAL A 475 -4.59 -32.12 -9.65
C VAL A 475 -3.17 -31.82 -10.17
N VAL A 476 -2.25 -31.49 -9.27
CA VAL A 476 -0.85 -31.18 -9.64
C VAL A 476 -0.14 -32.45 -10.09
N ASP A 477 0.45 -32.41 -11.26
CA ASP A 477 1.27 -33.45 -11.84
C ASP A 477 2.71 -32.97 -12.03
N TYR A 478 3.55 -33.23 -11.03
CA TYR A 478 4.95 -32.79 -11.01
C TYR A 478 5.84 -33.43 -12.09
N THR A 479 5.36 -34.43 -12.86
CA THR A 479 6.05 -34.91 -14.06
C THR A 479 5.98 -33.94 -15.22
N LYS A 480 5.01 -33.03 -15.22
CA LYS A 480 4.79 -31.99 -16.25
C LYS A 480 5.51 -30.70 -15.91
N LYS A 481 5.90 -29.95 -16.95
CA LYS A 481 6.49 -28.62 -16.84
C LYS A 481 5.51 -27.52 -17.25
N THR A 482 4.35 -27.89 -17.76
CA THR A 482 3.32 -26.98 -18.30
C THR A 482 1.97 -27.29 -17.70
N GLY A 483 1.08 -26.32 -17.76
CA GLY A 483 -0.35 -26.47 -17.63
C GLY A 483 -1.06 -25.85 -18.84
N THR A 484 -2.37 -25.68 -18.76
CA THR A 484 -3.16 -25.09 -19.84
C THR A 484 -4.06 -23.97 -19.36
N TYR A 485 -4.26 -22.97 -20.22
CA TYR A 485 -5.29 -21.96 -20.06
C TYR A 485 -6.35 -22.15 -21.13
N TYR A 486 -7.60 -22.19 -20.68
CA TYR A 486 -8.76 -22.16 -21.53
C TYR A 486 -9.57 -20.88 -21.30
N VAL A 487 -9.87 -20.12 -22.34
CA VAL A 487 -10.75 -18.97 -22.31
C VAL A 487 -11.97 -19.27 -23.16
N GLN A 488 -13.17 -19.23 -22.57
CA GLN A 488 -14.41 -19.57 -23.25
C GLN A 488 -14.77 -18.53 -24.31
N ASP A 489 -14.68 -17.23 -23.96
CA ASP A 489 -14.97 -16.13 -24.87
C ASP A 489 -14.32 -14.83 -24.35
N VAL A 490 -13.26 -14.33 -24.97
CA VAL A 490 -12.57 -13.11 -24.55
C VAL A 490 -13.48 -11.88 -24.47
N TYR A 491 -14.61 -11.88 -25.20
CA TYR A 491 -15.57 -10.78 -25.20
C TYR A 491 -16.58 -10.84 -24.05
N PHE A 492 -16.59 -11.92 -23.29
CA PHE A 492 -17.45 -12.04 -22.10
C PHE A 492 -16.89 -11.18 -20.96
N GLY A 493 -17.78 -10.46 -20.30
CA GLY A 493 -17.44 -9.59 -19.18
C GLY A 493 -17.06 -8.15 -19.59
N PRO A 494 -16.73 -7.30 -18.61
CA PRO A 494 -16.49 -5.87 -18.86
C PRO A 494 -15.15 -5.54 -19.54
N GLY A 495 -14.21 -6.48 -19.57
CA GLY A 495 -12.84 -6.21 -20.05
C GLY A 495 -12.73 -5.76 -21.50
N LEU A 496 -13.58 -6.29 -22.38
CA LEU A 496 -13.69 -5.91 -23.79
C LEU A 496 -15.01 -5.21 -24.13
N LYS A 497 -15.65 -4.57 -23.15
CA LYS A 497 -16.93 -3.86 -23.39
C LYS A 497 -16.79 -2.81 -24.47
N GLY A 498 -17.63 -2.89 -25.52
CA GLY A 498 -17.62 -1.96 -26.65
C GLY A 498 -16.62 -2.30 -27.76
N VAL A 499 -15.87 -3.40 -27.62
CA VAL A 499 -15.00 -3.92 -28.70
C VAL A 499 -15.82 -4.81 -29.61
N GLU A 500 -15.77 -4.56 -30.91
CA GLU A 500 -16.45 -5.36 -31.93
C GLU A 500 -15.88 -6.78 -31.98
N ARG A 501 -16.78 -7.79 -32.06
CA ARG A 501 -16.37 -9.18 -32.18
C ARG A 501 -15.58 -9.42 -33.47
N GLY A 502 -14.51 -10.19 -33.33
CA GLY A 502 -13.62 -10.48 -34.44
C GLY A 502 -12.40 -9.55 -34.51
N LEU A 503 -12.36 -8.46 -33.75
CA LEU A 503 -11.14 -7.61 -33.68
C LEU A 503 -10.02 -8.27 -32.88
N ALA A 504 -10.32 -8.95 -31.79
CA ALA A 504 -9.31 -9.70 -31.02
C ALA A 504 -8.86 -10.93 -31.81
N LYS A 505 -7.56 -11.03 -32.08
CA LYS A 505 -6.98 -12.10 -32.92
C LYS A 505 -6.02 -13.00 -32.17
N LYS A 506 -5.29 -12.43 -31.24
CA LYS A 506 -4.24 -13.14 -30.51
C LYS A 506 -4.27 -12.77 -29.03
N LEU A 507 -3.83 -13.71 -28.25
CA LEU A 507 -3.54 -13.52 -26.83
C LEU A 507 -2.04 -13.66 -26.66
N ARG A 508 -1.34 -12.53 -26.43
CA ARG A 508 0.10 -12.53 -26.16
C ARG A 508 0.33 -12.92 -24.73
N VAL A 509 1.25 -13.86 -24.51
CA VAL A 509 1.61 -14.38 -23.20
C VAL A 509 2.96 -13.81 -22.78
N VAL A 510 2.99 -13.17 -21.62
CA VAL A 510 4.17 -12.51 -21.08
C VAL A 510 4.50 -13.07 -19.72
N VAL A 511 5.74 -13.50 -19.54
CA VAL A 511 6.30 -13.88 -18.22
C VAL A 511 6.79 -12.64 -17.52
N LEU A 512 6.46 -12.52 -16.25
CA LEU A 512 7.04 -11.54 -15.33
C LEU A 512 8.24 -12.16 -14.62
N GLU A 513 9.39 -11.54 -14.79
CA GLU A 513 10.55 -11.87 -13.99
C GLU A 513 10.67 -10.85 -12.85
N PHE A 514 10.13 -11.19 -11.69
CA PHE A 514 10.12 -10.30 -10.55
C PHE A 514 11.53 -10.03 -10.03
N ARG A 515 11.67 -8.87 -9.40
CA ARG A 515 12.96 -8.33 -8.99
C ARG A 515 13.68 -9.25 -8.02
N ALA A 516 14.81 -9.80 -8.47
CA ALA A 516 15.70 -10.53 -7.59
C ALA A 516 16.36 -9.59 -6.56
N ALA A 517 16.72 -10.13 -5.40
CA ALA A 517 17.55 -9.43 -4.44
C ALA A 517 18.90 -9.03 -5.07
N GLY A 518 19.51 -7.98 -4.56
CA GLY A 518 20.80 -7.48 -5.06
C GLY A 518 20.72 -6.50 -6.23
N VAL A 519 19.57 -6.33 -6.87
CA VAL A 519 19.39 -5.33 -7.95
C VAL A 519 19.65 -3.94 -7.40
N HIS A 520 20.57 -3.23 -8.02
CA HIS A 520 21.05 -1.92 -7.54
C HIS A 520 19.93 -0.89 -7.52
N SER A 521 19.87 -0.12 -6.44
CA SER A 521 18.93 0.95 -6.25
C SER A 521 19.49 2.30 -6.64
N ASN A 522 18.61 3.23 -6.91
CA ASN A 522 18.95 4.62 -7.17
C ASN A 522 18.89 5.51 -5.92
N GLY A 523 19.16 4.97 -4.75
CA GLY A 523 19.20 5.71 -3.50
C GLY A 523 18.64 5.00 -2.27
N ASN A 524 17.92 3.89 -2.44
CA ASN A 524 17.47 3.02 -1.34
C ASN A 524 18.45 1.86 -1.19
N GLY A 525 19.67 2.16 -0.75
CA GLY A 525 20.70 1.15 -0.59
C GLY A 525 20.56 0.41 0.73
N GLY A 526 19.90 -0.73 0.76
CA GLY A 526 19.97 -1.68 1.84
C GLY A 526 20.92 -2.83 1.52
N PRO A 527 21.13 -3.76 2.45
CA PRO A 527 22.02 -4.89 2.27
C PRO A 527 21.67 -5.78 1.07
N ALA A 528 20.39 -6.07 0.85
CA ALA A 528 19.93 -6.87 -0.29
C ALA A 528 19.73 -6.07 -1.59
N GLY A 529 20.09 -4.81 -1.62
CA GLY A 529 19.78 -3.92 -2.73
C GLY A 529 18.48 -3.19 -2.44
N GLY A 530 17.80 -2.81 -3.45
CA GLY A 530 16.55 -2.08 -3.39
C GLY A 530 16.49 -1.14 -4.56
N ALA A 531 15.32 -0.85 -5.02
CA ALA A 531 15.18 0.05 -6.13
C ALA A 531 14.01 0.96 -5.89
N LEU A 532 14.17 2.20 -6.28
CA LEU A 532 13.01 3.01 -6.50
C LEU A 532 12.31 2.56 -7.76
N VAL A 533 11.03 2.87 -7.80
CA VAL A 533 10.14 2.71 -8.92
C VAL A 533 10.83 2.93 -10.26
N SER A 534 10.58 2.06 -11.21
CA SER A 534 11.05 2.13 -12.60
C SER A 534 12.55 2.08 -12.81
N THR A 535 13.27 1.37 -11.98
CA THR A 535 14.68 1.10 -12.22
C THR A 535 15.05 -0.32 -11.87
N PRO A 536 16.03 -0.89 -12.52
CA PRO A 536 16.82 -0.39 -13.65
C PRO A 536 16.21 -0.72 -15.00
N VAL A 537 15.03 -1.36 -15.03
CA VAL A 537 14.43 -1.93 -16.24
C VAL A 537 13.97 -0.88 -17.24
N SER A 538 13.40 0.21 -16.76
CA SER A 538 12.92 1.30 -17.60
C SER A 538 13.12 2.67 -16.97
N ILE A 539 12.91 3.71 -17.74
CA ILE A 539 12.95 5.09 -17.27
C ILE A 539 11.64 5.46 -16.61
N ARG A 540 11.69 6.28 -15.54
CA ARG A 540 10.53 6.81 -14.83
C ARG A 540 9.59 5.68 -14.36
N ASN A 541 8.30 5.80 -14.68
CA ASN A 541 7.28 4.80 -14.35
C ASN A 541 6.90 3.95 -15.56
N GLY A 542 7.88 3.53 -16.35
CA GLY A 542 7.74 2.47 -17.32
C GLY A 542 7.68 1.10 -16.64
N SER A 543 8.05 0.04 -17.33
CA SER A 543 8.07 -1.30 -16.78
C SER A 543 8.90 -1.39 -15.49
N TRP A 544 8.33 -1.97 -14.47
CA TRP A 544 9.03 -2.12 -13.18
C TRP A 544 9.85 -3.40 -13.13
N ASP A 545 9.29 -4.46 -13.68
CA ASP A 545 9.94 -5.77 -13.77
C ASP A 545 10.29 -6.12 -15.21
N VAL A 546 11.20 -7.07 -15.34
CA VAL A 546 11.56 -7.63 -16.65
C VAL A 546 10.38 -8.42 -17.23
N LYS A 547 10.04 -8.16 -18.48
CA LYS A 547 8.94 -8.78 -19.21
C LYS A 547 9.47 -9.62 -20.36
N LYS A 548 9.16 -10.93 -20.33
CA LYS A 548 9.58 -11.89 -21.35
C LYS A 548 8.37 -12.29 -22.19
N VAL A 549 8.35 -11.94 -23.46
CA VAL A 549 7.33 -12.42 -24.41
C VAL A 549 7.66 -13.88 -24.73
N ILE A 550 6.77 -14.80 -24.38
CA ILE A 550 6.99 -16.23 -24.59
C ILE A 550 6.19 -16.78 -25.76
N GLY A 551 5.34 -15.96 -26.37
CA GLY A 551 4.60 -16.33 -27.57
C GLY A 551 3.18 -15.79 -27.56
N GLU A 552 2.40 -16.21 -28.56
CA GLU A 552 1.03 -15.80 -28.79
C GLU A 552 0.13 -17.01 -29.00
N ALA A 553 -1.06 -16.99 -28.39
CA ALA A 553 -2.12 -17.97 -28.63
C ALA A 553 -3.17 -17.40 -29.58
N LYS A 554 -3.72 -18.23 -30.45
CA LYS A 554 -4.81 -17.86 -31.38
C LYS A 554 -6.11 -17.65 -30.61
N ILE A 555 -6.81 -16.55 -30.89
CA ILE A 555 -8.21 -16.36 -30.52
C ILE A 555 -9.06 -16.79 -31.73
N HIS A 556 -9.98 -17.72 -31.53
CA HIS A 556 -10.88 -18.21 -32.56
C HIS A 556 -12.02 -17.21 -32.85
N SER A 557 -12.73 -17.41 -33.95
CA SER A 557 -13.82 -16.50 -34.36
C SER A 557 -14.98 -16.41 -33.36
N ASP A 558 -15.16 -17.45 -32.54
CA ASP A 558 -16.12 -17.45 -31.43
C ASP A 558 -15.61 -16.79 -30.14
N GLY A 559 -14.39 -16.23 -30.15
CA GLY A 559 -13.77 -15.57 -29.02
C GLY A 559 -12.99 -16.51 -28.11
N SER A 560 -12.99 -17.81 -28.37
CA SER A 560 -12.34 -18.81 -27.51
C SER A 560 -10.83 -18.93 -27.77
N ALA A 561 -10.07 -19.33 -26.75
CA ALA A 561 -8.65 -19.68 -26.84
C ALA A 561 -8.31 -20.85 -25.91
N PHE A 562 -7.41 -21.74 -26.33
CA PHE A 562 -6.94 -22.88 -25.52
C PHE A 562 -5.46 -23.15 -25.85
N PHE A 563 -4.60 -22.99 -24.88
CA PHE A 563 -3.16 -23.05 -25.09
C PHE A 563 -2.38 -23.62 -23.89
N GLN A 564 -1.21 -24.15 -24.16
CA GLN A 564 -0.25 -24.58 -23.14
C GLN A 564 0.62 -23.40 -22.71
N ALA A 565 0.96 -23.37 -21.41
CA ALA A 565 1.85 -22.37 -20.83
C ALA A 565 2.76 -23.00 -19.77
N PRO A 566 3.95 -22.42 -19.50
CA PRO A 566 4.83 -22.93 -18.45
C PRO A 566 4.14 -22.84 -17.09
N ALA A 567 4.35 -23.86 -16.27
CA ALA A 567 3.89 -23.90 -14.90
C ALA A 567 4.91 -23.26 -13.95
N ARG A 568 4.43 -22.82 -12.75
CA ARG A 568 5.25 -22.21 -11.70
C ARG A 568 5.94 -20.91 -12.14
N VAL A 569 5.32 -20.21 -13.08
CA VAL A 569 5.81 -18.94 -13.62
C VAL A 569 4.67 -17.94 -13.65
N PRO A 570 4.86 -16.72 -13.14
CA PRO A 570 3.81 -15.70 -13.21
C PRO A 570 3.66 -15.18 -14.63
N LEU A 571 2.44 -15.25 -15.14
CA LEU A 571 2.08 -14.89 -16.51
C LEU A 571 1.02 -13.80 -16.51
N TYR A 572 1.11 -12.87 -17.46
CA TYR A 572 -0.02 -12.01 -17.77
C TYR A 572 -0.33 -12.02 -19.27
N PHE A 573 -1.54 -11.59 -19.60
CA PHE A 573 -2.06 -11.70 -20.96
C PHE A 573 -2.38 -10.33 -21.54
N GLN A 574 -2.09 -10.18 -22.84
CA GLN A 574 -2.49 -9.03 -23.64
C GLN A 574 -3.34 -9.51 -24.81
N ILE A 575 -4.54 -8.95 -24.95
CA ILE A 575 -5.40 -9.21 -26.10
C ILE A 575 -4.99 -8.27 -27.21
N VAL A 576 -4.62 -8.83 -28.37
CA VAL A 576 -4.04 -8.12 -29.52
C VAL A 576 -4.99 -8.16 -30.70
N ASP A 577 -5.16 -7.00 -31.36
CA ASP A 577 -6.02 -6.84 -32.52
C ASP A 577 -5.34 -7.24 -33.85
N THR A 578 -6.05 -7.03 -34.95
CA THR A 578 -5.57 -7.30 -36.32
C THR A 578 -4.37 -6.45 -36.75
N ASN A 579 -4.11 -5.34 -36.06
CA ASN A 579 -3.00 -4.43 -36.35
C ASN A 579 -1.77 -4.68 -35.49
N GLY A 580 -1.81 -5.71 -34.60
CA GLY A 580 -0.76 -5.96 -33.64
C GLY A 580 -0.83 -5.09 -32.37
N TYR A 581 -1.92 -4.32 -32.19
CA TYR A 581 -2.09 -3.40 -31.07
C TYR A 581 -2.84 -4.05 -29.93
N VAL A 582 -2.45 -3.73 -28.69
CA VAL A 582 -3.11 -4.23 -27.49
C VAL A 582 -4.47 -3.55 -27.28
N ILE A 583 -5.52 -4.35 -27.26
CA ILE A 583 -6.88 -3.93 -26.90
C ILE A 583 -6.98 -3.78 -25.38
N GLN A 584 -6.56 -4.83 -24.65
CA GLN A 584 -6.60 -4.89 -23.21
C GLN A 584 -5.37 -5.63 -22.67
N SER A 585 -4.84 -5.18 -21.56
CA SER A 585 -3.71 -5.79 -20.87
C SER A 585 -4.10 -6.13 -19.43
N MET A 586 -3.79 -7.35 -19.03
CA MET A 586 -3.84 -7.75 -17.63
C MET A 586 -2.78 -6.97 -16.85
N ARG A 587 -3.13 -6.42 -15.69
CA ARG A 587 -2.23 -5.67 -14.81
C ARG A 587 -2.00 -6.38 -13.47
N SER A 588 -2.22 -7.66 -13.48
CA SER A 588 -1.96 -8.63 -12.45
C SER A 588 -1.35 -9.85 -13.14
N TRP A 589 -1.22 -10.95 -12.46
CA TRP A 589 -0.68 -12.17 -13.05
C TRP A 589 -1.48 -13.40 -12.58
N SER A 590 -1.35 -14.45 -13.34
CA SER A 590 -1.85 -15.78 -13.04
C SER A 590 -0.68 -16.77 -13.08
N THR A 591 -0.73 -17.80 -12.25
CA THR A 591 0.29 -18.84 -12.21
C THR A 591 -0.39 -20.20 -12.26
N LEU A 592 0.10 -21.10 -13.11
CA LEU A 592 -0.32 -22.50 -13.14
C LEU A 592 0.60 -23.36 -12.28
N MET A 593 0.03 -24.36 -11.62
CA MET A 593 0.78 -25.48 -11.11
C MET A 593 0.99 -26.53 -12.22
N PRO A 594 2.01 -27.40 -12.11
CA PRO A 594 2.27 -28.44 -13.11
C PRO A 594 1.04 -29.31 -13.40
N GLY A 595 0.67 -29.42 -14.67
CA GLY A 595 -0.49 -30.20 -15.13
C GLY A 595 -1.85 -29.55 -14.91
N GLU A 596 -1.92 -28.37 -14.31
CA GLU A 596 -3.17 -27.67 -14.05
C GLU A 596 -3.86 -27.22 -15.34
N ASN A 597 -5.17 -27.39 -15.37
CA ASN A 597 -6.04 -26.81 -16.40
C ASN A 597 -6.82 -25.64 -15.75
N PHE A 598 -6.48 -24.42 -16.12
CA PHE A 598 -7.15 -23.23 -15.63
C PHE A 598 -8.08 -22.66 -16.69
N SER A 599 -9.33 -22.34 -16.30
CA SER A 599 -10.29 -21.79 -17.24
C SER A 599 -10.80 -20.43 -16.80
N CYS A 600 -10.95 -19.54 -17.80
CA CYS A 600 -11.58 -18.24 -17.68
C CYS A 600 -12.85 -18.20 -18.53
N LEU A 601 -13.90 -17.55 -18.06
CA LEU A 601 -15.10 -17.31 -18.86
C LEU A 601 -14.84 -16.25 -19.94
N GLY A 602 -14.08 -15.22 -19.60
CA GLY A 602 -13.73 -14.12 -20.50
C GLY A 602 -12.61 -13.24 -20.01
N CYS A 603 -12.46 -12.07 -20.65
CA CYS A 603 -11.51 -11.06 -20.17
C CYS A 603 -12.16 -10.26 -19.05
N HIS A 604 -11.62 -10.45 -17.83
CA HIS A 604 -12.08 -9.76 -16.62
C HIS A 604 -13.55 -10.03 -16.27
N GLU A 605 -13.89 -11.28 -16.11
CA GLU A 605 -15.22 -11.74 -15.70
C GLU A 605 -15.63 -11.23 -14.32
N ASP A 606 -16.92 -10.97 -14.14
CA ASP A 606 -17.51 -10.76 -12.82
C ASP A 606 -17.88 -12.11 -12.20
N LYS A 607 -17.20 -12.46 -11.09
CA LYS A 607 -17.42 -13.74 -10.39
C LYS A 607 -18.75 -13.85 -9.66
N ASN A 608 -19.46 -12.75 -9.51
CA ASN A 608 -20.80 -12.72 -8.92
C ASN A 608 -21.90 -12.74 -9.98
N ALA A 609 -21.53 -12.62 -11.28
CA ALA A 609 -22.47 -12.79 -12.38
C ALA A 609 -22.73 -14.27 -12.70
N ALA A 610 -23.90 -14.57 -13.24
CA ALA A 610 -24.19 -15.89 -13.73
C ALA A 610 -23.26 -16.27 -14.89
N SER A 611 -22.72 -17.48 -14.85
CA SER A 611 -21.91 -18.00 -15.95
C SER A 611 -22.75 -18.14 -17.22
N PRO A 612 -22.19 -17.82 -18.41
CA PRO A 612 -22.88 -18.08 -19.66
C PRO A 612 -23.08 -19.60 -19.84
N PRO A 613 -24.07 -20.01 -20.66
CA PRO A 613 -24.27 -21.42 -20.93
C PRO A 613 -23.01 -22.11 -21.43
N THR A 614 -22.75 -23.30 -20.92
CA THR A 614 -21.63 -24.13 -21.39
C THR A 614 -21.86 -24.52 -22.85
N ARG A 615 -20.86 -24.27 -23.69
CA ARG A 615 -20.87 -24.65 -25.12
C ARG A 615 -19.53 -25.23 -25.52
N THR A 616 -19.54 -26.15 -26.45
CA THR A 616 -18.30 -26.66 -27.06
C THR A 616 -17.76 -25.60 -28.02
N THR A 617 -16.69 -24.92 -27.61
CA THR A 617 -16.07 -23.84 -28.38
C THR A 617 -15.14 -24.39 -29.48
N LEU A 618 -14.77 -23.51 -30.44
CA LEU A 618 -13.79 -23.88 -31.46
C LEU A 618 -12.42 -24.23 -30.84
N ALA A 619 -12.03 -23.52 -29.79
CA ALA A 619 -10.79 -23.82 -29.08
C ALA A 619 -10.82 -25.21 -28.40
N MET A 620 -11.93 -25.60 -27.78
CA MET A 620 -12.09 -26.93 -27.19
C MET A 620 -11.99 -28.04 -28.24
N ARG A 621 -12.63 -27.84 -29.41
CA ARG A 621 -12.55 -28.81 -30.52
C ARG A 621 -11.12 -28.94 -31.04
N ALA A 622 -10.35 -27.84 -31.07
CA ALA A 622 -8.97 -27.86 -31.55
C ALA A 622 -7.97 -28.43 -30.51
N GLY A 623 -8.37 -28.53 -29.23
CA GLY A 623 -7.51 -28.89 -28.12
C GLY A 623 -6.46 -27.83 -27.80
N PRO A 624 -5.73 -27.99 -26.67
CA PRO A 624 -4.70 -27.07 -26.28
C PRO A 624 -3.53 -27.04 -27.27
N LYS A 625 -3.13 -25.84 -27.71
CA LYS A 625 -2.04 -25.65 -28.66
C LYS A 625 -0.82 -25.06 -27.96
N PRO A 626 0.41 -25.36 -28.39
CA PRO A 626 1.59 -24.62 -27.99
C PRO A 626 1.46 -23.16 -28.43
N LEU A 627 2.17 -22.26 -27.75
CA LEU A 627 2.27 -20.87 -28.17
C LEU A 627 3.05 -20.75 -29.47
N THR A 628 2.66 -19.82 -30.33
CA THR A 628 3.42 -19.45 -31.52
C THR A 628 4.46 -18.39 -31.13
N ASP A 629 5.69 -18.53 -31.56
CA ASP A 629 6.77 -17.61 -31.26
C ASP A 629 6.46 -16.18 -31.75
N PHE A 630 6.83 -15.19 -30.95
CA PHE A 630 6.76 -13.78 -31.33
C PHE A 630 8.10 -13.32 -31.96
N TYR A 631 8.24 -13.51 -33.25
CA TYR A 631 9.44 -13.14 -34.03
C TYR A 631 10.76 -13.62 -33.41
N GLY A 632 10.84 -14.91 -33.10
CA GLY A 632 11.99 -15.59 -32.52
C GLY A 632 11.67 -16.21 -31.15
N PRO A 633 12.65 -16.88 -30.51
CA PRO A 633 12.43 -17.62 -29.29
C PRO A 633 12.02 -16.74 -28.12
N PRO A 634 11.42 -17.31 -27.08
CA PRO A 634 11.09 -16.61 -25.84
C PRO A 634 12.27 -15.82 -25.27
N ARG A 635 12.08 -14.53 -25.03
CA ARG A 635 13.14 -13.64 -24.54
C ARG A 635 12.59 -12.43 -23.80
N GLY A 636 13.43 -11.82 -22.97
CA GLY A 636 13.15 -10.50 -22.42
C GLY A 636 13.16 -9.42 -23.48
N PHE A 637 12.20 -8.49 -23.41
CA PHE A 637 12.03 -7.48 -24.44
C PHE A 637 12.94 -6.28 -24.14
N SER A 638 14.02 -6.15 -24.91
CA SER A 638 15.07 -5.15 -24.72
C SER A 638 15.03 -4.10 -25.82
N PHE A 639 14.99 -2.82 -25.44
CA PHE A 639 15.05 -1.73 -26.41
C PHE A 639 16.33 -1.78 -27.28
N PRO A 640 17.53 -1.96 -26.72
CA PRO A 640 18.76 -2.11 -27.50
C PRO A 640 18.73 -3.26 -28.50
N LYS A 641 18.09 -4.38 -28.17
CA LYS A 641 18.08 -5.58 -29.01
C LYS A 641 16.92 -5.62 -30.01
N GLU A 642 15.75 -5.11 -29.63
CA GLU A 642 14.54 -5.23 -30.44
C GLU A 642 14.20 -3.96 -31.21
N ILE A 643 14.44 -2.77 -30.65
CA ILE A 643 14.00 -1.49 -31.23
C ILE A 643 15.14 -0.72 -31.87
N GLN A 644 16.30 -0.64 -31.21
CA GLN A 644 17.44 0.11 -31.76
C GLN A 644 17.86 -0.36 -33.14
N PRO A 645 17.90 -1.67 -33.50
CA PRO A 645 18.22 -2.13 -34.85
C PRO A 645 17.25 -1.59 -35.90
N ILE A 646 15.95 -1.47 -35.58
CA ILE A 646 14.95 -0.90 -36.49
C ILE A 646 15.26 0.59 -36.76
N LEU A 647 15.59 1.31 -35.67
CA LEU A 647 15.95 2.73 -35.77
C LEU A 647 17.24 2.94 -36.58
N ASN A 648 18.24 2.10 -36.36
CA ASN A 648 19.50 2.14 -37.08
C ASN A 648 19.29 1.94 -38.60
N LYS A 649 18.40 1.02 -38.94
CA LYS A 649 18.10 0.71 -40.35
C LYS A 649 17.34 1.84 -41.05
N HIS A 650 16.36 2.44 -40.36
CA HIS A 650 15.38 3.29 -41.02
C HIS A 650 15.44 4.77 -40.66
N CYS A 651 15.92 5.12 -39.44
CA CYS A 651 15.67 6.43 -38.84
C CYS A 651 16.91 7.30 -38.66
N ILE A 652 18.07 6.73 -38.36
CA ILE A 652 19.29 7.50 -38.00
C ILE A 652 19.80 8.37 -39.16
N LYS A 653 19.54 8.00 -40.41
CA LYS A 653 19.91 8.84 -41.59
C LYS A 653 19.44 10.29 -41.46
N CYS A 654 18.29 10.51 -40.82
CA CYS A 654 17.68 11.81 -40.66
C CYS A 654 17.74 12.32 -39.22
N HIS A 655 17.88 11.41 -38.23
CA HIS A 655 17.78 11.71 -36.80
C HIS A 655 19.09 11.42 -36.04
N MET A 656 20.12 12.23 -36.29
CA MET A 656 21.44 12.12 -35.62
C MET A 656 21.94 13.44 -35.04
N ASP A 657 21.08 14.43 -34.90
CA ASP A 657 21.44 15.72 -34.25
C ASP A 657 21.28 15.68 -32.76
N ARG A 658 22.38 15.47 -32.04
CA ARG A 658 22.43 15.47 -30.59
C ARG A 658 22.08 16.80 -29.94
N SER A 659 22.23 17.92 -30.61
CA SER A 659 21.96 19.24 -30.04
C SER A 659 20.48 19.41 -29.68
N LYS A 660 19.63 18.64 -30.29
CA LYS A 660 18.17 18.68 -30.13
C LYS A 660 17.58 17.45 -29.42
N THR A 661 18.42 16.48 -29.05
CA THR A 661 17.96 15.37 -28.21
C THR A 661 17.44 15.93 -26.89
N PRO A 662 16.23 15.60 -26.47
CA PRO A 662 15.71 16.10 -25.21
C PRO A 662 16.58 15.62 -24.05
N LYS A 663 17.28 16.54 -23.43
CA LYS A 663 17.96 16.26 -22.18
C LYS A 663 16.90 15.76 -21.18
N GLN A 664 17.21 14.69 -20.46
CA GLN A 664 16.40 14.38 -19.26
C GLN A 664 16.23 15.67 -18.48
N PRO A 665 15.01 16.08 -18.16
CA PRO A 665 14.87 17.18 -17.21
C PRO A 665 15.69 16.75 -16.00
N PRO A 666 16.62 17.57 -15.52
CA PRO A 666 17.33 17.25 -14.31
C PRO A 666 16.28 16.80 -13.32
N ARG A 667 16.54 15.69 -12.60
CA ARG A 667 15.77 15.43 -11.36
C ARG A 667 15.53 16.82 -10.80
N ARG A 668 14.29 17.14 -10.46
CA ARG A 668 14.02 18.33 -9.66
C ARG A 668 14.90 18.22 -8.41
N SER A 669 16.20 18.44 -8.58
CA SER A 669 16.97 19.09 -7.57
C SER A 669 16.11 20.28 -7.25
N ARG A 670 15.65 20.38 -6.04
CA ARG A 670 15.04 21.63 -5.58
C ARG A 670 15.81 22.73 -6.27
N ARG A 671 15.29 23.26 -7.38
CA ARG A 671 15.87 24.46 -7.97
C ARG A 671 15.96 25.39 -6.77
N PRO A 672 17.12 25.99 -6.50
CA PRO A 672 17.11 27.15 -5.64
C PRO A 672 16.03 28.02 -6.28
N VAL A 673 14.90 28.14 -5.59
CA VAL A 673 13.80 29.00 -6.05
C VAL A 673 14.50 30.33 -6.26
N SER A 674 14.56 30.82 -7.49
CA SER A 674 15.16 32.11 -7.77
C SER A 674 14.44 33.05 -6.80
N LYS A 675 15.18 33.63 -5.86
CA LYS A 675 14.61 34.48 -4.82
C LYS A 675 13.68 35.48 -5.50
N LEU A 676 12.44 35.44 -5.14
CA LEU A 676 11.40 36.29 -5.74
C LEU A 676 11.85 37.73 -5.68
N ASN A 677 12.19 38.30 -6.85
CA ASN A 677 12.69 39.69 -6.91
C ASN A 677 11.49 40.66 -6.95
N LEU A 678 11.20 41.24 -5.82
CA LEU A 678 10.13 42.25 -5.65
C LEU A 678 10.65 43.67 -5.69
N SER A 679 11.91 43.95 -6.07
CA SER A 679 12.51 45.29 -6.02
C SER A 679 11.79 46.36 -6.85
N LYS A 680 11.01 45.97 -7.85
CA LYS A 680 10.22 46.84 -8.71
C LYS A 680 8.72 46.75 -8.45
N ALA A 681 8.27 45.95 -7.49
CA ALA A 681 6.85 45.75 -7.16
C ALA A 681 6.46 46.66 -5.98
N LYS A 682 5.31 47.35 -6.09
CA LYS A 682 4.80 48.17 -5.00
C LYS A 682 3.93 47.33 -4.05
N PRO A 683 4.26 47.18 -2.76
CA PRO A 683 3.43 46.47 -1.83
C PRO A 683 2.11 47.24 -1.59
N ILE A 684 0.98 46.57 -1.72
CA ILE A 684 -0.35 47.02 -1.34
C ILE A 684 -0.66 46.47 0.07
N LEU A 685 -0.45 45.20 0.28
CA LEU A 685 -0.44 44.53 1.58
C LEU A 685 0.93 43.88 1.75
N PRO A 686 1.85 44.44 2.56
CA PRO A 686 3.20 43.90 2.74
C PRO A 686 3.21 42.52 3.36
N LYS A 687 4.31 41.77 3.20
CA LYS A 687 4.61 40.56 3.98
C LYS A 687 4.62 40.93 5.47
N CYS A 688 4.24 39.95 6.29
CA CYS A 688 4.17 40.12 7.74
C CYS A 688 3.25 41.27 8.20
N SER A 689 2.17 41.54 7.49
CA SER A 689 1.14 42.49 7.87
C SER A 689 0.34 42.03 9.08
N LYS A 690 -0.42 42.92 9.70
CA LYS A 690 -1.34 42.60 10.80
C LYS A 690 -2.64 42.03 10.27
N TRP A 691 -3.12 40.94 10.88
CA TRP A 691 -4.35 40.28 10.54
C TRP A 691 -5.16 39.98 11.78
N LYS A 692 -6.48 40.13 11.69
CA LYS A 692 -7.40 39.49 12.62
C LYS A 692 -7.49 37.99 12.29
N TYR A 693 -7.47 37.14 13.30
CA TYR A 693 -7.49 35.68 13.09
C TYR A 693 -8.27 34.94 14.16
N THR A 694 -8.75 33.78 13.79
CA THR A 694 -9.32 32.77 14.71
C THR A 694 -8.89 31.39 14.31
N THR A 695 -8.83 30.49 15.28
CA THR A 695 -8.61 29.04 15.07
C THR A 695 -9.89 28.22 15.32
N ALA A 696 -10.94 28.87 15.78
CA ALA A 696 -12.28 28.30 15.85
C ALA A 696 -13.01 28.53 14.53
N LYS A 697 -13.70 27.50 14.01
CA LYS A 697 -14.42 27.57 12.73
C LYS A 697 -15.48 28.68 12.77
N PRO A 698 -15.37 29.71 11.93
CA PRO A 698 -16.34 30.81 11.88
C PRO A 698 -17.61 30.41 11.14
N LYS A 699 -18.64 31.28 11.16
CA LYS A 699 -19.85 31.15 10.34
C LYS A 699 -19.51 31.16 8.85
N SER A 700 -20.42 30.68 8.00
CA SER A 700 -20.18 30.51 6.55
C SER A 700 -19.93 31.82 5.78
N ASP A 701 -20.37 32.95 6.30
CA ASP A 701 -20.21 34.27 5.73
C ASP A 701 -18.92 35.00 6.15
N TRP A 702 -18.04 34.34 6.88
CA TRP A 702 -16.82 34.89 7.47
C TRP A 702 -15.91 35.66 6.50
N ALA A 703 -15.94 35.33 5.22
CA ALA A 703 -15.08 35.96 4.20
C ALA A 703 -15.67 37.28 3.65
N LYS A 704 -16.94 37.58 3.94
CA LYS A 704 -17.62 38.78 3.43
C LYS A 704 -17.14 40.05 4.14
N PRO A 705 -17.14 41.21 3.46
CA PRO A 705 -16.74 42.50 4.06
C PRO A 705 -17.52 42.86 5.33
N GLU A 706 -18.80 42.54 5.38
CA GLU A 706 -19.75 42.94 6.44
C GLU A 706 -19.63 42.04 7.68
N PHE A 707 -18.85 40.97 7.62
CA PHE A 707 -18.70 40.04 8.75
C PHE A 707 -18.05 40.70 9.96
N ASP A 708 -18.69 40.58 11.12
CA ASP A 708 -18.16 41.08 12.39
C ASP A 708 -17.01 40.18 12.92
N ASP A 709 -15.80 40.66 12.77
CA ASP A 709 -14.57 40.04 13.27
C ASP A 709 -13.99 40.74 14.51
N SER A 710 -14.82 41.52 15.23
CA SER A 710 -14.43 42.28 16.42
C SER A 710 -13.84 41.37 17.52
N LYS A 711 -14.36 40.16 17.66
CA LYS A 711 -13.93 39.16 18.64
C LYS A 711 -12.70 38.35 18.21
N TRP A 712 -12.17 38.57 17.01
CA TRP A 712 -11.02 37.87 16.54
C TRP A 712 -9.73 38.43 17.13
N LYS A 713 -8.74 37.59 17.36
CA LYS A 713 -7.41 37.99 17.84
C LYS A 713 -6.67 38.77 16.76
N LEU A 714 -5.83 39.70 17.16
CA LEU A 714 -4.92 40.39 16.26
C LEU A 714 -3.54 39.71 16.32
N GLY A 715 -2.96 39.41 15.16
CA GLY A 715 -1.62 38.83 15.02
C GLY A 715 -0.87 39.38 13.82
N THR A 716 0.43 39.20 13.81
CA THR A 716 1.29 39.52 12.67
C THR A 716 1.48 38.31 11.79
N ALA A 717 1.27 38.40 10.48
CA ALA A 717 1.41 37.32 9.54
C ALA A 717 2.84 36.71 9.56
N GLY A 718 2.94 35.44 9.18
CA GLY A 718 3.95 34.53 9.59
C GLY A 718 3.41 33.69 10.75
N PHE A 719 2.10 33.34 10.63
CA PHE A 719 1.44 32.41 11.56
C PHE A 719 1.93 31.00 11.35
N GLY A 720 2.27 30.30 12.44
CA GLY A 720 2.74 28.92 12.33
C GLY A 720 3.56 28.44 13.51
N THR A 721 4.47 27.52 13.26
CA THR A 721 5.38 26.96 14.26
C THR A 721 6.82 27.37 13.98
N LYS A 722 7.58 27.64 15.04
CA LYS A 722 8.98 28.05 14.94
C LYS A 722 9.80 26.94 14.25
N GLY A 723 10.59 27.34 13.23
CA GLY A 723 11.44 26.40 12.46
C GLY A 723 10.78 25.85 11.20
N THR A 724 9.49 26.12 10.95
CA THR A 724 8.86 25.77 9.66
C THR A 724 9.44 26.65 8.54
N PRO A 725 9.93 26.06 7.42
CA PRO A 725 10.38 26.85 6.28
C PRO A 725 9.23 27.68 5.68
N GLY A 726 9.52 28.85 5.17
CA GLY A 726 8.50 29.68 4.48
C GLY A 726 8.66 31.18 4.68
N GLY A 727 9.17 31.60 5.82
CA GLY A 727 9.37 33.03 6.13
C GLY A 727 9.64 33.25 7.62
N LYS A 728 9.50 34.51 8.05
CA LYS A 728 9.69 34.88 9.45
C LYS A 728 8.48 34.49 10.28
N HIS A 729 8.66 33.63 11.27
CA HIS A 729 7.63 33.29 12.26
C HIS A 729 7.37 34.49 13.21
N ASN A 730 6.13 34.92 13.28
CA ASN A 730 5.72 36.10 14.08
C ASN A 730 4.58 35.77 15.06
N THR A 731 3.69 34.86 14.75
CA THR A 731 2.53 34.51 15.58
C THR A 731 2.36 32.98 15.64
N ASP A 732 2.25 32.45 16.82
CA ASP A 732 2.03 31.00 17.02
C ASP A 732 0.63 30.58 16.53
N TRP A 733 0.62 29.51 15.73
CA TRP A 733 -0.57 28.78 15.31
C TRP A 733 -0.27 27.28 15.33
N ARG A 734 -1.13 26.48 16.03
CA ARG A 734 -0.89 25.05 16.25
C ARG A 734 -2.11 24.16 16.03
N THR A 735 -3.22 24.71 15.56
CA THR A 735 -4.44 23.98 15.23
C THR A 735 -4.45 23.55 13.78
N SER A 736 -5.35 22.62 13.38
CA SER A 736 -5.48 22.18 11.99
C SER A 736 -5.89 23.30 11.03
N ASP A 737 -6.60 24.30 11.50
CA ASP A 737 -7.11 25.38 10.66
C ASP A 737 -6.87 26.75 11.30
N ILE A 738 -6.66 27.73 10.43
CA ILE A 738 -6.66 29.15 10.77
C ILE A 738 -7.47 29.93 9.74
N TRP A 739 -8.28 30.89 10.23
CA TRP A 739 -8.98 31.84 9.42
C TRP A 739 -8.48 33.26 9.75
N MET A 740 -8.14 34.01 8.72
CA MET A 740 -7.49 35.31 8.83
C MET A 740 -8.23 36.34 7.98
N ARG A 741 -8.33 37.58 8.46
CA ARG A 741 -8.94 38.70 7.75
C ARG A 741 -8.13 39.95 7.93
N THR A 742 -8.07 40.75 6.87
CA THR A 742 -7.51 42.13 6.92
C THR A 742 -8.17 42.99 5.86
N THR A 743 -8.09 44.30 6.05
CA THR A 743 -8.57 45.26 5.06
C THR A 743 -7.44 46.14 4.56
N PHE A 744 -7.57 46.64 3.34
CA PHE A 744 -6.63 47.52 2.71
C PHE A 744 -7.37 48.50 1.78
N ASP A 745 -6.80 49.68 1.54
CA ASP A 745 -7.38 50.71 0.69
C ASP A 745 -6.63 50.80 -0.65
N LEU A 746 -7.39 50.95 -1.74
CA LEU A 746 -6.89 51.21 -3.08
C LEU A 746 -7.28 52.61 -3.53
N ALA A 747 -6.31 53.43 -3.90
CA ALA A 747 -6.52 54.80 -4.39
C ALA A 747 -7.27 54.87 -5.74
N GLY A 748 -7.41 53.76 -6.45
CA GLY A 748 -8.12 53.64 -7.71
C GLY A 748 -7.91 52.27 -8.34
N CYS A 749 -8.87 51.80 -9.16
CA CYS A 749 -8.82 50.54 -9.91
C CYS A 749 -8.34 50.79 -11.35
N GLY A 750 -7.09 51.24 -11.54
CA GLY A 750 -6.48 51.33 -12.86
C GLY A 750 -6.08 49.92 -13.39
N LYS A 751 -5.54 49.83 -14.62
CA LYS A 751 -4.99 48.62 -15.22
C LYS A 751 -3.72 48.15 -14.45
N ASN A 752 -3.89 47.73 -13.18
CA ASN A 752 -2.81 47.35 -12.29
C ASN A 752 -2.66 45.82 -12.31
N SER A 753 -1.43 45.35 -12.28
CA SER A 753 -1.13 43.91 -12.26
C SER A 753 -0.98 43.41 -10.83
N PHE A 754 -2.06 43.42 -10.04
CA PHE A 754 -2.04 42.91 -8.69
C PHE A 754 -1.85 41.39 -8.66
N GLN A 755 -0.99 40.90 -7.75
CA GLN A 755 -0.74 39.49 -7.54
C GLN A 755 -0.47 39.16 -6.07
N PHE A 756 -0.92 38.02 -5.61
CA PHE A 756 -0.56 37.54 -4.28
C PHE A 756 0.86 37.00 -4.24
N VAL A 757 1.55 37.28 -3.15
CA VAL A 757 2.83 36.67 -2.79
C VAL A 757 2.62 35.90 -1.50
N VAL A 758 2.62 34.60 -1.59
CA VAL A 758 2.16 33.69 -0.53
C VAL A 758 3.24 32.69 -0.15
N SER A 759 3.43 32.52 1.14
CA SER A 759 4.12 31.33 1.69
C SER A 759 3.13 30.59 2.58
N HIS A 760 2.96 29.29 2.35
CA HIS A 760 1.97 28.48 3.03
C HIS A 760 2.47 27.06 3.26
N ASP A 761 1.97 26.46 4.30
CA ASP A 761 2.18 25.07 4.69
C ASP A 761 0.92 24.63 5.48
N GLU A 762 -0.06 23.98 4.89
CA GLU A 762 -0.25 23.29 3.62
C GLU A 762 -1.27 24.01 2.71
N ASP A 763 -2.58 23.61 2.76
CA ASP A 763 -3.59 24.10 1.82
C ASP A 763 -4.08 25.50 2.16
N VAL A 764 -4.04 26.42 1.20
CA VAL A 764 -4.52 27.79 1.37
C VAL A 764 -5.63 28.14 0.40
N LYS A 765 -6.64 28.89 0.91
CA LYS A 765 -7.72 29.51 0.11
C LYS A 765 -7.76 31.00 0.43
N ILE A 766 -7.82 31.81 -0.61
CA ILE A 766 -7.81 33.31 -0.50
C ILE A 766 -9.08 33.86 -1.13
N TYR A 767 -9.69 34.81 -0.46
CA TYR A 767 -10.93 35.50 -0.85
C TYR A 767 -10.68 36.97 -0.95
N ILE A 768 -11.29 37.62 -1.93
CA ILE A 768 -11.40 39.10 -2.04
C ILE A 768 -12.88 39.47 -1.96
N ASN A 769 -13.23 40.36 -1.03
CA ASN A 769 -14.58 40.84 -0.82
C ASN A 769 -15.63 39.71 -0.77
N GLY A 770 -15.33 38.62 -0.09
CA GLY A 770 -16.20 37.47 0.09
C GLY A 770 -16.14 36.38 -1.01
N VAL A 771 -15.49 36.65 -2.14
CA VAL A 771 -15.41 35.76 -3.29
C VAL A 771 -14.07 35.01 -3.30
N PRO A 772 -14.03 33.69 -3.44
CA PRO A 772 -12.79 32.93 -3.53
C PRO A 772 -12.07 33.22 -4.85
N VAL A 773 -10.79 33.64 -4.78
CA VAL A 773 -10.01 34.13 -5.93
C VAL A 773 -8.74 33.31 -6.19
N ALA A 774 -8.20 32.65 -5.19
CA ALA A 774 -7.00 31.85 -5.33
C ALA A 774 -6.97 30.70 -4.33
N SER A 775 -6.36 29.58 -4.71
CA SER A 775 -6.06 28.49 -3.81
C SER A 775 -4.76 27.81 -4.23
N ALA A 776 -4.07 27.20 -3.26
CA ALA A 776 -2.93 26.34 -3.52
C ALA A 776 -2.91 25.21 -2.51
N ASN A 777 -2.46 24.03 -2.94
CA ASN A 777 -2.41 22.83 -2.12
C ASN A 777 -0.97 22.45 -1.82
N GLY A 778 -0.76 21.76 -0.70
CA GLY A 778 0.54 21.32 -0.21
C GLY A 778 1.36 22.49 0.35
N PHE A 779 2.66 22.30 0.51
CA PHE A 779 3.53 23.27 1.15
C PHE A 779 4.51 23.96 0.19
N VAL A 780 4.99 25.13 0.58
CA VAL A 780 6.08 25.83 -0.08
C VAL A 780 7.16 26.19 0.94
N THR A 781 8.41 26.15 0.50
CA THR A 781 9.57 26.49 1.37
C THR A 781 10.03 27.94 1.24
N ASP A 782 9.37 28.71 0.38
CA ASP A 782 9.64 30.15 0.15
C ASP A 782 8.39 30.78 -0.50
N TYR A 783 8.33 32.09 -0.53
CA TYR A 783 7.20 32.81 -1.13
C TYR A 783 7.02 32.52 -2.62
N ARG A 784 5.79 32.33 -3.04
CA ARG A 784 5.38 32.16 -4.44
C ARG A 784 4.38 33.23 -4.86
N VAL A 785 4.38 33.54 -6.16
CA VAL A 785 3.38 34.38 -6.76
C VAL A 785 2.16 33.54 -7.14
N LEU A 786 0.98 33.89 -6.62
CA LEU A 786 -0.30 33.41 -7.10
C LEU A 786 -0.93 34.51 -7.95
N LYS A 787 -1.01 34.22 -9.26
CA LYS A 787 -1.58 35.16 -10.24
C LYS A 787 -3.09 35.30 -10.05
N LEU A 788 -3.59 36.51 -10.00
CA LEU A 788 -5.01 36.80 -10.05
C LEU A 788 -5.51 36.75 -11.49
N SER A 789 -6.68 36.17 -11.71
CA SER A 789 -7.38 36.21 -13.00
C SER A 789 -8.01 37.60 -13.21
N ASP A 790 -8.36 37.92 -14.46
CA ASP A 790 -9.04 39.17 -14.77
C ASP A 790 -10.37 39.30 -14.02
N THR A 791 -11.08 38.18 -13.82
CA THR A 791 -12.31 38.13 -13.02
C THR A 791 -12.05 38.38 -11.53
N ALA A 792 -10.93 37.93 -10.99
CA ALA A 792 -10.53 38.18 -9.61
C ALA A 792 -10.09 39.69 -9.42
N LEU A 793 -9.42 40.24 -10.42
CA LEU A 793 -9.02 41.65 -10.43
C LEU A 793 -10.24 42.61 -10.46
N ALA A 794 -11.31 42.21 -11.15
CA ALA A 794 -12.57 42.98 -11.22
C ALA A 794 -13.32 43.06 -9.87
N LEU A 795 -12.98 42.23 -8.89
CA LEU A 795 -13.57 42.28 -7.55
C LEU A 795 -12.95 43.38 -6.66
N LEU A 796 -11.80 43.91 -7.04
CA LEU A 796 -11.14 44.96 -6.31
C LEU A 796 -11.83 46.30 -6.61
N LYS A 797 -12.11 47.08 -5.55
CA LYS A 797 -12.83 48.35 -5.60
C LYS A 797 -11.88 49.49 -5.23
N ALA A 798 -12.15 50.70 -5.72
CA ALA A 798 -11.56 51.90 -5.16
C ALA A 798 -12.02 52.05 -3.70
N GLY A 799 -11.14 52.48 -2.80
CA GLY A 799 -11.39 52.51 -1.36
C GLY A 799 -11.17 51.17 -0.69
N LYS A 800 -11.93 50.87 0.33
CA LYS A 800 -11.71 49.71 1.25
C LYS A 800 -12.05 48.36 0.62
N ASN A 801 -11.10 47.42 0.68
CA ASN A 801 -11.25 46.04 0.29
C ASN A 801 -10.92 45.11 1.45
N THR A 802 -11.52 43.93 1.45
CA THR A 802 -11.27 42.86 2.44
C THR A 802 -10.58 41.67 1.77
N ILE A 803 -9.48 41.18 2.35
CA ILE A 803 -8.89 39.90 2.06
C ILE A 803 -9.19 38.98 3.23
N ALA A 804 -9.66 37.76 2.92
CA ALA A 804 -9.84 36.68 3.88
C ALA A 804 -9.06 35.44 3.43
N VAL A 805 -8.45 34.73 4.36
CA VAL A 805 -7.60 33.59 4.09
C VAL A 805 -7.94 32.46 5.04
N GLN A 806 -8.11 31.26 4.50
CA GLN A 806 -8.12 30.02 5.27
C GLN A 806 -6.87 29.21 4.93
N CYS A 807 -6.17 28.75 5.95
CA CYS A 807 -5.11 27.78 5.79
C CYS A 807 -5.41 26.54 6.59
N HIS A 808 -5.26 25.37 5.96
CA HIS A 808 -5.51 24.05 6.56
C HIS A 808 -4.23 23.26 6.63
N GLN A 809 -3.88 22.80 7.82
CA GLN A 809 -2.71 21.98 8.12
C GLN A 809 -3.07 20.52 8.24
N THR A 810 -2.33 19.66 7.56
CA THR A 810 -2.54 18.20 7.61
C THR A 810 -1.45 17.48 8.41
N SER A 811 -0.17 17.83 8.20
CA SER A 811 0.95 17.18 8.90
C SER A 811 2.24 18.02 8.81
N GLY A 812 3.15 17.84 9.77
CA GLY A 812 4.47 18.48 9.76
C GLY A 812 4.51 19.88 10.37
N GLY A 813 5.21 20.80 9.73
CA GLY A 813 5.28 22.20 10.13
C GLY A 813 4.02 22.97 9.76
N GLN A 814 3.88 24.20 10.26
CA GLN A 814 2.74 25.09 9.95
C GLN A 814 3.27 26.47 9.60
N TYR A 815 2.78 27.03 8.50
CA TYR A 815 3.13 28.41 8.13
C TYR A 815 2.12 29.03 7.17
N ILE A 816 1.72 30.27 7.42
CA ILE A 816 0.95 31.09 6.48
C ILE A 816 1.32 32.56 6.58
N ASP A 817 1.68 33.17 5.45
CA ASP A 817 1.77 34.59 5.22
C ASP A 817 1.29 34.93 3.81
N VAL A 818 0.42 35.92 3.69
CA VAL A 818 -0.17 36.39 2.44
C VAL A 818 0.04 37.86 2.28
N ALA A 819 0.65 38.26 1.17
CA ALA A 819 0.91 39.65 0.79
C ALA A 819 0.30 39.93 -0.60
N LEU A 820 -0.04 41.19 -0.87
CA LEU A 820 -0.53 41.68 -2.17
C LEU A 820 0.40 42.74 -2.72
N TYR A 821 0.86 42.55 -3.95
CA TYR A 821 1.74 43.49 -4.64
C TYR A 821 1.16 43.93 -5.97
N ASP A 822 1.38 45.22 -6.30
CA ASP A 822 1.22 45.71 -7.68
C ASP A 822 2.52 45.43 -8.45
N MET A 823 2.44 44.49 -9.38
CA MET A 823 3.54 44.04 -10.24
C MET A 823 3.56 44.94 -11.48
N LYS A 824 4.10 46.18 -11.40
CA LYS A 824 4.29 46.98 -12.60
C LYS A 824 4.93 46.14 -13.70
N PRO A 825 4.45 46.23 -14.97
CA PRO A 825 5.10 45.58 -16.08
C PRO A 825 6.49 46.21 -16.24
N GLY A 826 7.54 45.56 -15.70
CA GLY A 826 8.86 45.75 -16.25
C GLY A 826 8.75 45.48 -17.75
N LYS A 827 9.44 46.24 -18.62
CA LYS A 827 9.46 46.00 -20.06
C LYS A 827 9.49 44.49 -20.25
N THR A 828 8.36 43.91 -20.56
CA THR A 828 8.21 42.53 -20.89
C THR A 828 9.09 42.34 -22.12
N VAL A 829 10.15 41.58 -21.99
CA VAL A 829 10.42 40.65 -23.07
C VAL A 829 9.10 39.91 -23.19
N ALA A 830 8.34 40.21 -24.25
CA ALA A 830 7.07 39.62 -24.54
C ALA A 830 7.23 38.14 -24.29
N PRO A 831 6.40 37.46 -23.50
CA PRO A 831 6.40 36.00 -23.48
C PRO A 831 6.27 35.68 -24.95
N LYS A 832 7.29 34.98 -25.50
CA LYS A 832 7.19 34.41 -26.85
C LYS A 832 5.79 33.85 -26.90
N PRO A 833 4.93 34.29 -27.83
CA PRO A 833 3.54 33.89 -27.85
C PRO A 833 3.55 32.40 -27.65
N LYS A 834 2.73 31.87 -26.75
CA LYS A 834 2.46 30.44 -26.68
C LYS A 834 2.30 30.04 -28.15
N PRO A 835 3.09 29.11 -28.69
CA PRO A 835 2.92 28.74 -30.07
C PRO A 835 1.42 28.49 -30.19
N LYS A 836 0.74 29.33 -30.99
CA LYS A 836 -0.60 29.02 -31.47
C LYS A 836 -0.47 27.58 -31.88
N VAL A 837 -1.38 26.73 -31.50
CA VAL A 837 -1.52 25.40 -32.05
C VAL A 837 -1.65 25.66 -33.56
N VAL A 838 -0.53 25.71 -34.21
CA VAL A 838 -0.46 25.66 -35.66
C VAL A 838 -0.91 24.24 -35.92
N VAL A 839 -2.16 24.08 -36.29
CA VAL A 839 -2.58 22.90 -37.06
C VAL A 839 -1.50 22.78 -38.12
N ALA A 840 -0.64 21.78 -37.97
CA ALA A 840 0.48 21.58 -38.86
C ALA A 840 -0.10 21.52 -40.27
N LYS A 841 0.14 22.59 -41.06
CA LYS A 841 -0.06 22.50 -42.49
C LYS A 841 0.68 21.25 -42.95
N PRO A 842 0.16 20.47 -43.88
CA PRO A 842 0.85 19.31 -44.40
C PRO A 842 2.27 19.74 -44.77
N VAL A 843 3.24 19.07 -44.13
CA VAL A 843 4.65 19.41 -44.27
C VAL A 843 5.00 19.18 -45.75
N GLU A 844 5.35 20.25 -46.45
CA GLU A 844 5.82 20.17 -47.84
C GLU A 844 7.04 19.25 -47.89
N LYS A 845 7.03 18.32 -48.88
CA LYS A 845 8.14 17.41 -49.12
C LYS A 845 9.42 18.19 -49.36
N GLY A 846 10.37 18.10 -48.43
CA GLY A 846 11.73 18.54 -48.63
C GLY A 846 12.29 19.67 -47.80
N ASP A 847 11.65 20.05 -46.65
CA ASP A 847 12.23 21.04 -45.75
C ASP A 847 13.48 20.52 -45.06
N PRO A 848 14.69 21.04 -45.35
CA PRO A 848 15.95 20.61 -44.75
C PRO A 848 15.97 20.83 -43.20
N LYS A 849 15.13 21.71 -42.66
CA LYS A 849 15.07 22.02 -41.25
C LYS A 849 14.48 20.88 -40.41
N ILE A 850 13.76 19.94 -41.00
CA ILE A 850 13.13 18.80 -40.33
C ILE A 850 14.10 17.62 -40.23
N LYS A 851 15.11 17.53 -41.11
CA LYS A 851 16.06 16.42 -41.17
C LYS A 851 16.96 16.26 -39.93
N LYS A 852 16.98 17.22 -38.99
CA LYS A 852 17.86 17.24 -37.81
C LYS A 852 17.11 17.48 -36.50
N ALA A 853 15.88 16.96 -36.37
CA ALA A 853 15.04 17.32 -35.22
C ALA A 853 15.52 16.78 -33.87
N PHE A 854 16.15 15.60 -33.76
CA PHE A 854 16.67 14.96 -32.60
C PHE A 854 17.50 13.71 -32.95
N SER A 855 18.25 13.19 -31.95
CA SER A 855 19.08 11.99 -32.13
C SER A 855 18.31 10.72 -31.81
N LEU A 856 18.38 9.73 -32.68
CA LEU A 856 17.94 8.35 -32.47
C LEU A 856 19.12 7.36 -32.47
N LEU A 857 20.31 7.85 -32.14
CA LEU A 857 21.51 7.05 -32.01
C LEU A 857 21.49 6.16 -30.77
N SER A 858 22.33 5.13 -30.80
CA SER A 858 22.51 4.19 -29.69
C SER A 858 23.47 4.69 -28.60
N ASP A 859 24.00 5.90 -28.72
CA ASP A 859 24.94 6.46 -27.76
C ASP A 859 24.34 6.57 -26.36
N ILE A 860 25.10 6.12 -25.38
CA ILE A 860 24.61 5.95 -24.03
C ILE A 860 25.02 7.14 -23.15
N HIS A 861 24.07 7.68 -22.41
CA HIS A 861 24.28 8.78 -21.48
C HIS A 861 23.99 8.36 -20.05
N SER A 862 24.90 8.74 -19.15
CA SER A 862 24.68 8.55 -17.72
C SER A 862 23.63 9.54 -17.19
N THR A 863 22.72 9.04 -16.40
CA THR A 863 21.69 9.83 -15.70
C THR A 863 21.78 9.65 -14.20
N GLY A 864 21.01 10.40 -13.44
CA GLY A 864 21.04 10.30 -11.97
C GLY A 864 20.82 8.87 -11.48
N GLY A 865 21.57 8.47 -10.44
CA GLY A 865 21.52 7.13 -9.87
C GLY A 865 22.29 6.06 -10.63
N GLY A 866 23.31 6.45 -11.40
CA GLY A 866 24.17 5.53 -12.14
C GLY A 866 23.55 4.90 -13.39
N ARG A 867 22.31 5.27 -13.72
CA ARG A 867 21.58 4.71 -14.87
C ARG A 867 22.07 5.30 -16.19
N LYS A 868 22.06 4.48 -17.21
CA LYS A 868 22.53 4.81 -18.55
C LYS A 868 21.44 4.50 -19.58
N TRP A 869 21.11 5.44 -20.43
CA TRP A 869 20.09 5.30 -21.46
C TRP A 869 20.61 5.78 -22.81
N SER A 870 20.17 5.16 -23.91
CA SER A 870 20.53 5.63 -25.25
C SER A 870 19.80 6.91 -25.65
N ASP A 871 20.38 7.68 -26.58
CA ASP A 871 19.76 8.87 -27.18
C ASP A 871 18.34 8.58 -27.66
N ALA A 872 18.18 7.50 -28.42
CA ALA A 872 16.90 7.08 -28.96
C ALA A 872 15.88 6.80 -27.85
N TYR A 873 16.28 6.08 -26.83
CA TYR A 873 15.37 5.75 -25.72
C TYR A 873 14.96 7.01 -24.95
N ILE A 874 15.89 7.92 -24.70
CA ILE A 874 15.61 9.23 -24.10
C ILE A 874 14.65 10.04 -24.98
N ALA A 875 14.89 10.08 -26.30
CA ALA A 875 14.05 10.80 -27.24
C ALA A 875 12.59 10.34 -27.20
N PHE A 876 12.36 9.02 -27.09
CA PHE A 876 11.02 8.46 -27.04
C PHE A 876 10.35 8.53 -25.67
N THR A 877 11.11 8.55 -24.59
CA THR A 877 10.56 8.41 -23.24
C THR A 877 10.65 9.67 -22.37
N CYS A 878 11.52 10.64 -22.71
CA CYS A 878 11.76 11.83 -21.88
C CYS A 878 11.15 13.12 -22.42
N ASN A 879 10.58 13.11 -23.62
CA ASN A 879 9.98 14.28 -24.25
C ASN A 879 8.66 14.68 -23.62
N GLY A 880 8.65 15.78 -22.90
CA GLY A 880 7.44 16.46 -22.47
C GLY A 880 6.67 15.77 -21.34
N ARG A 881 5.47 16.23 -21.10
CA ARG A 881 4.47 15.59 -20.25
C ARG A 881 3.98 14.33 -20.92
N PRO A 882 3.69 13.29 -20.16
CA PRO A 882 4.11 11.96 -20.47
C PRO A 882 3.88 11.65 -21.93
N ASN A 883 4.98 11.74 -22.69
CA ASN A 883 5.11 10.92 -23.84
C ASN A 883 3.94 10.98 -24.86
N GLU A 884 3.62 12.19 -25.33
CA GLU A 884 2.51 12.39 -26.28
C GLU A 884 2.70 11.65 -27.61
N VAL A 885 3.93 11.30 -27.99
CA VAL A 885 4.24 10.62 -29.24
C VAL A 885 4.11 9.11 -29.11
N VAL A 886 4.72 8.51 -28.10
CA VAL A 886 4.70 7.06 -27.86
C VAL A 886 3.44 6.62 -27.12
N ASN A 887 2.97 7.40 -26.16
CA ASN A 887 1.71 7.22 -25.40
C ASN A 887 1.60 5.89 -24.65
N TRP A 888 2.69 5.44 -24.04
CA TRP A 888 2.71 4.25 -23.21
C TRP A 888 1.94 4.42 -21.89
N LEU A 889 1.45 3.34 -21.34
CA LEU A 889 0.78 3.33 -20.04
C LEU A 889 1.82 3.53 -18.92
N ASN A 890 1.53 4.45 -18.00
CA ASN A 890 2.35 4.62 -16.81
C ASN A 890 2.09 3.45 -15.84
N ALA A 891 3.15 2.80 -15.33
CA ALA A 891 3.03 1.74 -14.34
C ALA A 891 2.32 2.21 -13.05
N GLN A 892 2.39 3.51 -12.74
CA GLN A 892 1.58 4.12 -11.68
C GLN A 892 0.16 4.45 -12.18
N SER A 893 -0.57 3.46 -12.62
CA SER A 893 -1.96 3.60 -13.03
C SER A 893 -2.93 3.39 -11.86
N ILE A 894 -4.21 3.64 -12.08
CA ILE A 894 -5.25 3.46 -11.06
C ILE A 894 -5.57 1.96 -10.83
N PRO A 895 -6.00 1.53 -9.62
CA PRO A 895 -6.38 0.14 -9.35
C PRO A 895 -7.51 -0.39 -10.23
N PRO A 896 -8.63 0.34 -10.47
CA PRO A 896 -9.73 -0.15 -11.26
C PRO A 896 -9.32 -0.52 -12.68
N MET A 897 -10.05 -1.47 -13.26
CA MET A 897 -9.86 -1.89 -14.64
C MET A 897 -9.93 -0.70 -15.60
N LEU A 898 -8.96 -0.61 -16.50
CA LEU A 898 -8.93 0.42 -17.56
C LEU A 898 -9.82 -0.02 -18.75
N PRO A 899 -10.47 0.91 -19.46
CA PRO A 899 -11.24 0.57 -20.67
C PRO A 899 -10.33 0.05 -21.79
N PRO A 900 -10.88 -0.70 -22.75
CA PRO A 900 -10.16 -1.13 -23.95
C PRO A 900 -9.50 0.04 -24.69
N TYR A 901 -8.33 -0.19 -25.24
CA TYR A 901 -7.55 0.83 -25.94
C TYR A 901 -7.29 2.11 -25.11
N PHE A 902 -7.16 2.00 -23.79
CA PHE A 902 -6.98 3.17 -22.93
C PHE A 902 -5.75 4.00 -23.31
N LYS A 903 -4.62 3.33 -23.49
CA LYS A 903 -3.33 3.88 -23.94
C LYS A 903 -2.56 2.81 -24.71
N GLY A 904 -1.31 3.08 -25.03
CA GLY A 904 -0.41 2.14 -25.70
C GLY A 904 -0.35 2.34 -27.20
N SER A 905 0.08 1.30 -27.90
CA SER A 905 0.36 1.32 -29.32
C SER A 905 -0.82 1.81 -30.18
N ALA A 906 -2.04 1.40 -29.85
CA ALA A 906 -3.26 1.77 -30.56
C ALA A 906 -3.55 3.29 -30.59
N LYS A 907 -3.10 4.03 -29.59
CA LYS A 907 -3.25 5.49 -29.46
C LYS A 907 -1.94 6.25 -29.59
N SER A 908 -0.88 5.57 -30.03
CA SER A 908 0.44 6.16 -30.24
C SER A 908 0.52 6.94 -31.56
N LYS A 909 0.85 8.22 -31.47
CA LYS A 909 1.14 9.04 -32.66
C LYS A 909 2.34 8.51 -33.43
N LEU A 910 3.30 7.89 -32.73
CA LEU A 910 4.43 7.21 -33.37
C LEU A 910 3.94 6.09 -34.29
N MET A 911 3.08 5.20 -33.76
CA MET A 911 2.55 4.10 -34.55
C MET A 911 1.75 4.58 -35.79
N THR A 912 0.90 5.58 -35.58
CA THR A 912 0.14 6.20 -36.66
C THR A 912 1.07 6.76 -37.78
N MET A 913 2.11 7.47 -37.38
CA MET A 913 3.09 8.06 -38.28
C MET A 913 3.90 6.99 -39.03
N LEU A 914 4.36 5.95 -38.32
CA LEU A 914 5.17 4.88 -38.94
C LEU A 914 4.33 4.03 -39.91
N LYS A 915 3.08 3.73 -39.57
CA LYS A 915 2.17 2.99 -40.45
C LYS A 915 1.80 3.78 -41.71
N ALA A 916 1.66 5.09 -41.62
CA ALA A 916 1.41 5.97 -42.75
C ALA A 916 2.64 6.16 -43.67
N GLY A 917 3.83 5.78 -43.19
CA GLY A 917 5.08 5.95 -43.94
C GLY A 917 5.70 7.34 -43.72
N HIS A 918 6.62 7.44 -42.78
CA HIS A 918 7.34 8.66 -42.43
C HIS A 918 8.51 8.90 -43.38
N ASN A 919 8.51 10.04 -44.10
CA ASN A 919 9.57 10.41 -45.07
C ASN A 919 9.94 9.29 -46.06
N LYS A 920 8.94 8.66 -46.65
CA LYS A 920 9.09 7.53 -47.59
C LYS A 920 9.65 6.24 -46.93
N THR A 921 9.82 6.22 -45.63
CA THR A 921 10.25 5.02 -44.91
C THR A 921 9.05 4.11 -44.70
N LYS A 922 9.15 2.85 -45.10
CA LYS A 922 8.17 1.80 -44.83
C LYS A 922 8.81 0.74 -43.96
N LEU A 923 8.21 0.45 -42.82
CA LEU A 923 8.60 -0.63 -41.92
C LEU A 923 7.85 -1.91 -42.32
N SER A 924 8.47 -3.05 -42.09
CA SER A 924 7.79 -4.35 -42.23
C SER A 924 6.75 -4.54 -41.09
N THR A 925 5.86 -5.50 -41.25
CA THR A 925 4.89 -5.88 -40.20
C THR A 925 5.60 -6.28 -38.92
N GLU A 926 6.66 -7.09 -39.01
CA GLU A 926 7.47 -7.47 -37.84
C GLU A 926 8.03 -6.25 -37.09
N GLU A 927 8.62 -5.29 -37.85
CA GLU A 927 9.18 -4.08 -37.26
C GLU A 927 8.12 -3.21 -36.57
N LEU A 928 6.93 -3.09 -37.16
CA LEU A 928 5.79 -2.39 -36.55
C LEU A 928 5.28 -3.11 -35.31
N ASP A 929 5.12 -4.43 -35.39
CA ASP A 929 4.65 -5.25 -34.25
C ASP A 929 5.63 -5.22 -33.09
N LYS A 930 6.94 -5.21 -33.31
CA LYS A 930 7.97 -5.07 -32.29
C LYS A 930 7.88 -3.71 -31.58
N ILE A 931 7.71 -2.62 -32.34
CA ILE A 931 7.56 -1.27 -31.77
C ILE A 931 6.26 -1.19 -30.97
N ALA A 932 5.16 -1.72 -31.48
CA ALA A 932 3.89 -1.77 -30.78
C ALA A 932 4.02 -2.58 -29.47
N CYS A 933 4.63 -3.76 -29.53
CA CYS A 933 4.89 -4.61 -28.37
C CYS A 933 5.72 -3.87 -27.31
N TRP A 934 6.80 -3.21 -27.69
CA TRP A 934 7.63 -2.42 -26.79
C TRP A 934 6.82 -1.34 -26.05
N ILE A 935 5.95 -0.63 -26.76
CA ILE A 935 5.08 0.39 -26.17
C ILE A 935 4.13 -0.24 -25.15
N ASP A 936 3.50 -1.35 -25.53
CA ASP A 936 2.48 -2.04 -24.73
C ASP A 936 3.07 -2.84 -23.55
N LEU A 937 4.38 -3.10 -23.56
CA LEU A 937 5.14 -3.62 -22.42
C LEU A 937 5.65 -2.52 -21.47
N LEU A 938 5.17 -1.28 -21.62
CA LEU A 938 5.56 -0.10 -20.82
C LEU A 938 7.03 0.31 -21.02
N VAL A 939 7.45 0.32 -22.25
CA VAL A 939 8.75 0.81 -22.75
C VAL A 939 9.98 0.26 -21.99
N PRO A 940 10.15 -1.05 -21.82
CA PRO A 940 11.33 -1.61 -21.17
C PRO A 940 12.61 -1.25 -21.94
N TYR A 941 13.67 -0.92 -21.20
CA TYR A 941 15.01 -0.75 -21.78
C TYR A 941 15.79 -2.05 -21.74
N CYS A 942 15.71 -2.78 -20.61
CA CYS A 942 16.41 -4.04 -20.39
C CYS A 942 15.49 -5.24 -20.58
N GLY A 943 16.01 -6.31 -21.15
CA GLY A 943 15.33 -7.60 -21.31
C GLY A 943 15.67 -8.61 -20.22
N ASP A 944 16.66 -8.31 -19.40
CA ASP A 944 17.03 -9.06 -18.20
C ASP A 944 17.76 -8.15 -17.19
N TYR A 945 17.90 -8.61 -15.95
CA TYR A 945 18.53 -7.79 -14.92
C TYR A 945 20.04 -7.62 -15.11
N MET A 946 20.73 -8.46 -15.89
CA MET A 946 22.14 -8.27 -16.23
C MET A 946 22.36 -7.17 -17.28
N GLU A 947 21.37 -6.92 -18.14
CA GLU A 947 21.34 -5.74 -19.02
C GLU A 947 21.07 -4.45 -18.25
N ALA A 948 20.73 -4.53 -16.97
CA ALA A 948 20.48 -3.36 -16.15
C ALA A 948 21.67 -2.41 -16.20
N ASN A 949 21.42 -1.17 -16.51
CA ASN A 949 22.43 -0.22 -16.93
C ASN A 949 23.06 0.58 -15.78
N ALA A 950 22.86 0.16 -14.54
CA ALA A 950 23.29 0.88 -13.34
C ALA A 950 24.35 0.14 -12.53
N TRP A 951 24.92 -0.92 -13.07
CA TRP A 951 25.90 -1.75 -12.36
C TRP A 951 27.26 -1.06 -12.28
N GLY A 952 27.87 -1.10 -11.08
CA GLY A 952 29.29 -1.04 -10.89
C GLY A 952 29.73 -2.38 -10.32
N GLU A 953 31.05 -2.62 -10.20
CA GLU A 953 31.60 -3.90 -9.74
C GLU A 953 30.97 -4.44 -8.44
N LYS A 954 30.83 -3.57 -7.44
CA LYS A 954 30.19 -3.94 -6.16
C LYS A 954 28.71 -4.30 -6.32
N GLY A 955 28.00 -3.59 -7.20
CA GLY A 955 26.58 -3.85 -7.46
C GLY A 955 26.37 -5.17 -8.18
N GLU A 956 27.21 -5.45 -9.18
CA GLU A 956 27.16 -6.71 -9.92
C GLU A 956 27.52 -7.90 -9.04
N ALA A 957 28.59 -7.80 -8.25
CA ALA A 957 28.99 -8.85 -7.31
C ALA A 957 27.86 -9.17 -6.31
N LYS A 958 27.19 -8.14 -5.79
CA LYS A 958 26.04 -8.29 -4.90
C LYS A 958 24.86 -8.99 -5.58
N TYR A 959 24.50 -8.58 -6.81
CA TYR A 959 23.46 -9.23 -7.58
C TYR A 959 23.76 -10.70 -7.83
N ARG A 960 24.99 -11.03 -8.23
CA ARG A 960 25.41 -12.42 -8.46
C ARG A 960 25.38 -13.28 -7.19
N HIS A 961 25.70 -12.70 -6.03
CA HIS A 961 25.57 -13.38 -4.74
C HIS A 961 24.12 -13.79 -4.47
N PHE A 962 23.18 -12.85 -4.60
CA PHE A 962 21.76 -13.16 -4.37
C PHE A 962 21.14 -14.03 -5.47
N GLN A 963 21.61 -13.91 -6.72
CA GLN A 963 21.20 -14.80 -7.80
C GLN A 963 21.61 -16.23 -7.51
N LYS A 964 22.87 -16.44 -7.09
CA LYS A 964 23.33 -17.77 -6.67
C LYS A 964 22.49 -18.33 -5.53
N LYS A 965 22.17 -17.54 -4.51
CA LYS A 965 21.32 -17.96 -3.41
C LYS A 965 19.93 -18.36 -3.88
N ARG A 966 19.34 -17.61 -4.82
CA ARG A 966 18.05 -17.95 -5.45
C ARG A 966 18.13 -19.28 -6.19
N ASP A 967 19.19 -19.48 -6.98
CA ASP A 967 19.42 -20.71 -7.72
C ASP A 967 19.60 -21.92 -6.77
N ASP A 968 20.33 -21.74 -5.66
CA ASP A 968 20.51 -22.78 -4.63
C ASP A 968 19.16 -23.17 -3.97
N MET A 969 18.30 -22.17 -3.64
CA MET A 969 16.96 -22.44 -3.09
C MET A 969 16.07 -23.16 -4.11
N GLU A 970 16.09 -22.73 -5.37
CA GLU A 970 15.34 -23.39 -6.45
C GLU A 970 15.82 -24.84 -6.68
N ALA A 971 17.11 -25.08 -6.61
CA ALA A 971 17.67 -26.44 -6.74
C ALA A 971 17.18 -27.39 -5.64
N ILE A 972 17.10 -26.92 -4.39
CA ILE A 972 16.53 -27.68 -3.27
C ILE A 972 15.05 -27.99 -3.54
N GLU A 973 14.30 -27.00 -4.01
CA GLU A 973 12.88 -27.17 -4.33
C GLU A 973 12.67 -28.17 -5.46
N LEU A 974 13.43 -28.07 -6.54
CA LEU A 974 13.36 -28.99 -7.69
C LEU A 974 13.70 -30.45 -7.29
N LYS A 975 14.64 -30.63 -6.36
CA LYS A 975 14.93 -31.96 -5.77
C LYS A 975 13.70 -32.53 -5.03
N ASN A 976 13.03 -31.68 -4.23
CA ASN A 976 11.81 -32.08 -3.52
C ASN A 976 10.67 -32.41 -4.49
N ILE A 977 10.52 -31.61 -5.55
CA ILE A 977 9.54 -31.85 -6.62
C ILE A 977 9.79 -33.15 -7.34
N LYS A 978 11.05 -33.49 -7.63
CA LYS A 978 11.41 -34.77 -8.23
C LYS A 978 10.99 -35.95 -7.35
N ILE A 979 11.25 -35.88 -6.05
CA ILE A 979 10.80 -36.94 -5.11
C ILE A 979 9.27 -37.09 -5.13
N LEU A 980 8.53 -35.98 -5.27
CA LEU A 980 7.07 -36.01 -5.36
C LEU A 980 6.58 -36.57 -6.70
N ALA A 981 7.29 -36.28 -7.80
CA ALA A 981 7.01 -36.87 -9.12
C ALA A 981 7.23 -38.38 -9.13
N ASP A 982 8.31 -38.84 -8.51
CA ASP A 982 8.68 -40.27 -8.46
C ASP A 982 7.76 -41.13 -7.54
N ARG A 983 6.95 -40.51 -6.69
CA ARG A 983 5.94 -41.15 -5.82
C ARG A 983 4.61 -41.44 -6.52
N LYS A 984 4.37 -40.90 -7.69
CA LYS A 984 3.20 -41.15 -8.55
C LYS A 984 3.50 -42.27 -9.52
#